data_ffe07e5964a5f141027b7ced8728a71f
#
_entry.id   ffe07e5964a5f141027b7ced8728a71f
#
_cell.length_a   1.000
_cell.length_b   1.000
_cell.length_c   1.000
_cell.angle_alpha   90.00
_cell.angle_beta   90.00
_cell.angle_gamma   90.00
#
_symmetry.space_group_name_H-M   'P 1'
#
loop_
_entity.id
_entity.type
_entity.pdbx_description
1 polymer ?
#
loop_
_entity_poly.entity_id
_entity_poly.type
_entity_poly.pdbx_seq_one_letter_code
_entity_poly.pdbx_strand_id
1 'polypeptide(L)'
;MTETQQLLSDFKFYSSYSKYLPNEERMETWEEAVDRVMSMHYKKYTEKITPELQEYLDFATKLYKEKRILGSQRAFQFGGESILKHQMKMFNCLVMYCDKSSFFREAMYLLLCGCGVGFSVQKKHIESLPTLGKRLEGVKTFTIEDSIEGWADAIGVLLASYTLSDIKFQEYYGYRIDFDYSKIRVKGSHISGGFKAPGHEGLKKSITKIQELIDEQINGSNEIDFKSLIAYDIVMHMADAVLSGGVRRSATICLFSHDDNEMITAKTGDWYIKNPQRGRSNNSVVLVRNKTSKDKFLKIIESVKQWGEPGFVFTENEDILYNPCLEIGMRPITENGDTGAQGCNLCEINGSLCTTETQFYDACKAGAILGTLQAGYTDFKYVSKHTKEIFDREALLGVSITGFMNNPEILFNPEIQRKGAEIIKNINKEVAKLIGINQAARTTCVKPSGNASVLLGTASGIHGEHSKKYFRNVQVNKEEDLGKYIKSMNPKMVENSLWSNNDSDWVISFPIVAKENSIFKKQLYGIKQLEYVKNTQQNWVEYGTNVELCTDPSIRHNVSNTIVVDDWDDVAEFIYENKDYFVGVSLLAPTGDKDYAQAPFTEIIETEDIVKKYGKASLFASGLIVDGLHAFGHLWTACNAILFGKEIEETEFNSLLKKDWIRRAKQYADRYFNSDLNKMINCLKDVSLYHRWIEINREFKLIDFQNIEIKPNYTEVDKLGAIACSGDQCSLQF
;
A
#
# COMPACT_ATOMS: atom_id res chain seq x y z
N MET A 1 -4.78 23.39 -0.12
CA MET A 1 -3.43 22.94 0.30
C MET A 1 -2.54 24.15 0.53
N THR A 2 -1.61 24.07 1.48
CA THR A 2 -0.51 25.05 1.55
C THR A 2 0.48 24.80 0.41
N GLU A 3 1.35 25.78 0.10
CA GLU A 3 2.36 25.61 -0.96
C GLU A 3 3.27 24.41 -0.73
N THR A 4 3.63 24.14 0.53
CA THR A 4 4.47 23.00 0.88
C THR A 4 3.74 21.66 0.81
N GLN A 5 2.43 21.64 1.07
CA GLN A 5 1.58 20.46 0.80
C GLN A 5 1.43 20.21 -0.69
N GLN A 6 1.30 21.29 -1.49
CA GLN A 6 1.26 21.16 -2.94
C GLN A 6 2.58 20.62 -3.47
N LEU A 7 3.72 21.10 -2.96
CA LEU A 7 5.04 20.58 -3.33
C LEU A 7 5.15 19.06 -3.03
N LEU A 8 4.67 18.59 -1.88
CA LEU A 8 4.66 17.16 -1.55
C LEU A 8 3.77 16.36 -2.50
N SER A 9 2.57 16.89 -2.82
CA SER A 9 1.65 16.28 -3.78
C SER A 9 2.28 16.15 -5.16
N ASP A 10 2.90 17.22 -5.65
CA ASP A 10 3.55 17.28 -6.95
C ASP A 10 4.80 16.38 -6.99
N PHE A 11 5.63 16.43 -5.95
CA PHE A 11 6.75 15.50 -5.82
C PHE A 11 6.29 14.04 -5.94
N LYS A 12 5.20 13.67 -5.24
CA LYS A 12 4.66 12.32 -5.33
C LYS A 12 4.08 12.00 -6.70
N PHE A 13 3.43 12.96 -7.34
CA PHE A 13 2.90 12.79 -8.69
C PHE A 13 4.03 12.56 -9.70
N TYR A 14 5.02 13.46 -9.74
CA TYR A 14 6.13 13.38 -10.70
C TYR A 14 7.04 12.16 -10.45
N SER A 15 7.26 11.77 -9.20
CA SER A 15 8.10 10.60 -8.88
C SER A 15 7.45 9.25 -9.17
N SER A 16 6.11 9.17 -9.33
CA SER A 16 5.43 7.86 -9.34
C SER A 16 4.37 7.67 -10.41
N TYR A 17 3.83 8.75 -10.97
CA TYR A 17 2.63 8.71 -11.82
C TYR A 17 2.74 9.46 -13.14
N SER A 18 3.47 10.57 -13.17
CA SER A 18 3.71 11.36 -14.37
C SER A 18 4.55 10.56 -15.37
N LYS A 19 4.25 10.71 -16.66
CA LYS A 19 5.01 10.08 -17.75
C LYS A 19 5.85 11.12 -18.48
N TYR A 20 6.99 10.68 -19.00
CA TYR A 20 7.82 11.50 -19.84
C TYR A 20 7.21 11.66 -21.25
N LEU A 21 7.14 12.87 -21.75
CA LEU A 21 6.66 13.23 -23.08
C LEU A 21 7.86 13.48 -24.01
N PRO A 22 8.26 12.50 -24.84
CA PRO A 22 9.51 12.61 -25.62
C PRO A 22 9.53 13.77 -26.63
N ASN A 23 8.36 14.15 -27.18
CA ASN A 23 8.25 15.21 -28.16
C ASN A 23 8.37 16.62 -27.52
N GLU A 24 8.07 16.71 -26.23
CA GLU A 24 8.08 17.97 -25.46
C GLU A 24 9.27 18.05 -24.51
N GLU A 25 10.04 16.96 -24.41
CA GLU A 25 11.23 16.82 -23.55
C GLU A 25 10.98 17.14 -22.07
N ARG A 26 9.76 16.88 -21.58
CA ARG A 26 9.33 17.12 -20.20
C ARG A 26 8.42 16.00 -19.66
N MET A 27 8.14 16.05 -18.37
CA MET A 27 7.12 15.22 -17.75
C MET A 27 5.71 15.78 -18.00
N GLU A 28 4.69 14.90 -18.07
CA GLU A 28 3.28 15.32 -18.17
C GLU A 28 2.82 16.02 -16.87
N THR A 29 1.93 16.99 -17.01
CA THR A 29 1.25 17.64 -15.88
C THR A 29 0.14 16.78 -15.32
N TRP A 30 -0.45 17.19 -14.18
CA TRP A 30 -1.61 16.51 -13.61
C TRP A 30 -2.79 16.47 -14.59
N GLU A 31 -3.09 17.59 -15.23
CA GLU A 31 -4.18 17.70 -16.20
C GLU A 31 -3.95 16.80 -17.41
N GLU A 32 -2.73 16.76 -17.94
CA GLU A 32 -2.36 15.89 -19.06
C GLU A 32 -2.44 14.40 -18.69
N ALA A 33 -2.07 14.04 -17.45
CA ALA A 33 -2.23 12.68 -16.96
C ALA A 33 -3.71 12.28 -16.83
N VAL A 34 -4.57 13.21 -16.37
CA VAL A 34 -6.02 13.00 -16.37
C VAL A 34 -6.54 12.83 -17.78
N ASP A 35 -6.12 13.69 -18.72
CA ASP A 35 -6.54 13.61 -20.14
C ASP A 35 -6.09 12.29 -20.78
N ARG A 36 -4.89 11.81 -20.47
CA ARG A 36 -4.40 10.48 -20.91
C ARG A 36 -5.30 9.35 -20.39
N VAL A 37 -5.68 9.39 -19.10
CA VAL A 37 -6.56 8.39 -18.50
C VAL A 37 -7.96 8.44 -19.12
N MET A 38 -8.52 9.63 -19.27
CA MET A 38 -9.85 9.80 -19.86
C MET A 38 -9.86 9.41 -21.34
N SER A 39 -8.81 9.76 -22.11
CA SER A 39 -8.65 9.31 -23.51
C SER A 39 -8.63 7.77 -23.64
N MET A 40 -8.02 7.08 -22.67
CA MET A 40 -8.08 5.62 -22.60
C MET A 40 -9.52 5.11 -22.42
N HIS A 41 -10.32 5.75 -21.56
CA HIS A 41 -11.73 5.41 -21.39
C HIS A 41 -12.55 5.71 -22.66
N TYR A 42 -12.34 6.86 -23.28
CA TYR A 42 -12.95 7.18 -24.58
C TYR A 42 -12.64 6.11 -25.63
N LYS A 43 -11.38 5.68 -25.74
CA LYS A 43 -10.97 4.63 -26.69
C LYS A 43 -11.63 3.29 -26.36
N LYS A 44 -11.72 2.90 -25.09
CA LYS A 44 -12.36 1.65 -24.66
C LYS A 44 -13.84 1.61 -25.02
N TYR A 45 -14.55 2.74 -24.86
CA TYR A 45 -16.01 2.82 -25.04
C TYR A 45 -16.44 3.59 -26.29
N THR A 46 -15.56 3.73 -27.28
CA THR A 46 -15.83 4.54 -28.51
C THR A 46 -17.21 4.28 -29.13
N GLU A 47 -17.61 3.00 -29.26
CA GLU A 47 -18.89 2.61 -29.85
C GLU A 47 -20.11 2.85 -28.93
N LYS A 48 -19.87 3.23 -27.66
CA LYS A 48 -20.88 3.46 -26.63
C LYS A 48 -21.10 4.94 -26.30
N ILE A 49 -20.28 5.83 -26.85
CA ILE A 49 -20.35 7.27 -26.56
C ILE A 49 -21.65 7.85 -27.16
N THR A 50 -22.55 8.19 -26.27
CA THR A 50 -23.77 8.97 -26.55
C THR A 50 -23.62 10.38 -25.98
N PRO A 51 -24.45 11.36 -26.38
CA PRO A 51 -24.44 12.69 -25.73
C PRO A 51 -24.58 12.61 -24.20
N GLU A 52 -25.42 11.72 -23.70
CA GLU A 52 -25.63 11.50 -22.28
C GLU A 52 -24.37 10.96 -21.59
N LEU A 53 -23.70 9.96 -22.18
CA LEU A 53 -22.44 9.43 -21.63
C LEU A 53 -21.33 10.49 -21.68
N GLN A 54 -21.30 11.32 -22.74
CA GLN A 54 -20.35 12.42 -22.87
C GLN A 54 -20.48 13.42 -21.72
N GLU A 55 -21.69 13.80 -21.32
CA GLU A 55 -21.93 14.70 -20.18
C GLU A 55 -21.36 14.11 -18.86
N TYR A 56 -21.53 12.80 -18.63
CA TYR A 56 -20.93 12.11 -17.49
C TYR A 56 -19.39 12.14 -17.53
N LEU A 57 -18.82 11.87 -18.70
CA LEU A 57 -17.36 11.87 -18.87
C LEU A 57 -16.76 13.26 -18.62
N ASP A 58 -17.39 14.31 -19.18
CA ASP A 58 -16.94 15.70 -19.01
C ASP A 58 -17.03 16.15 -17.56
N PHE A 59 -18.14 15.79 -16.88
CA PHE A 59 -18.32 16.08 -15.46
C PHE A 59 -17.23 15.42 -14.60
N ALA A 60 -17.00 14.12 -14.80
CA ALA A 60 -15.98 13.39 -14.04
C ALA A 60 -14.57 13.92 -14.35
N THR A 61 -14.25 14.23 -15.60
CA THR A 61 -12.96 14.79 -16.02
C THR A 61 -12.67 16.11 -15.31
N LYS A 62 -13.66 17.00 -15.22
CA LYS A 62 -13.52 18.28 -14.52
C LYS A 62 -13.15 18.07 -13.05
N LEU A 63 -13.91 17.26 -12.31
CA LEU A 63 -13.65 17.02 -10.88
C LEU A 63 -12.31 16.28 -10.66
N TYR A 64 -11.90 15.45 -11.60
CA TYR A 64 -10.62 14.74 -11.54
C TYR A 64 -9.45 15.72 -11.71
N LYS A 65 -9.52 16.66 -12.66
CA LYS A 65 -8.53 17.75 -12.82
C LYS A 65 -8.46 18.63 -11.58
N GLU A 66 -9.61 18.91 -10.94
CA GLU A 66 -9.69 19.70 -9.71
C GLU A 66 -9.22 18.94 -8.44
N LYS A 67 -8.73 17.72 -8.54
CA LYS A 67 -8.35 16.84 -7.40
C LYS A 67 -9.49 16.61 -6.39
N ARG A 68 -10.75 16.74 -6.81
CA ARG A 68 -11.93 16.45 -5.95
C ARG A 68 -12.24 14.97 -5.91
N ILE A 69 -11.88 14.24 -6.94
CA ILE A 69 -11.92 12.79 -7.05
C ILE A 69 -10.61 12.28 -7.66
N LEU A 70 -10.16 11.13 -7.22
CA LEU A 70 -9.07 10.38 -7.81
C LEU A 70 -9.61 9.04 -8.31
N GLY A 71 -9.39 8.73 -9.59
CA GLY A 71 -9.65 7.41 -10.15
C GLY A 71 -8.60 6.39 -9.68
N SER A 72 -8.61 5.19 -10.24
CA SER A 72 -7.60 4.19 -9.92
C SER A 72 -6.18 4.75 -10.13
N GLN A 73 -5.35 4.70 -9.08
CA GLN A 73 -3.94 5.10 -9.20
C GLN A 73 -3.18 4.24 -10.23
N ARG A 74 -3.67 3.05 -10.54
CA ARG A 74 -3.17 2.21 -11.62
C ARG A 74 -3.42 2.82 -12.98
N ALA A 75 -4.56 3.52 -13.15
CA ALA A 75 -4.84 4.26 -14.37
C ALA A 75 -3.83 5.39 -14.57
N PHE A 76 -3.41 6.10 -13.53
CA PHE A 76 -2.31 7.06 -13.65
C PHE A 76 -0.98 6.37 -13.99
N GLN A 77 -0.66 5.27 -13.33
CA GLN A 77 0.61 4.57 -13.51
C GLN A 77 0.73 3.92 -14.88
N PHE A 78 -0.32 3.25 -15.37
CA PHE A 78 -0.29 2.41 -16.58
C PHE A 78 -1.26 2.85 -17.67
N GLY A 79 -2.10 3.86 -17.46
CA GLY A 79 -3.16 4.29 -18.38
C GLY A 79 -2.66 4.55 -19.81
N GLY A 80 -3.50 4.24 -20.76
CA GLY A 80 -3.22 4.22 -22.19
C GLY A 80 -3.10 2.80 -22.72
N GLU A 81 -2.27 2.58 -23.75
CA GLU A 81 -2.13 1.28 -24.45
C GLU A 81 -1.78 0.11 -23.52
N SER A 82 -1.01 0.36 -22.46
CA SER A 82 -0.63 -0.70 -21.52
C SER A 82 -1.82 -1.34 -20.82
N ILE A 83 -2.82 -0.55 -20.38
CA ILE A 83 -4.05 -1.10 -19.81
C ILE A 83 -4.98 -1.65 -20.88
N LEU A 84 -5.08 -0.99 -22.04
CA LEU A 84 -5.93 -1.49 -23.11
C LEU A 84 -5.50 -2.89 -23.58
N LYS A 85 -4.21 -3.18 -23.60
CA LYS A 85 -3.65 -4.51 -23.94
C LYS A 85 -3.73 -5.52 -22.80
N HIS A 86 -3.51 -5.08 -21.55
CA HIS A 86 -3.46 -5.92 -20.36
C HIS A 86 -4.39 -5.36 -19.29
N GLN A 87 -5.69 -5.62 -19.45
CA GLN A 87 -6.75 -4.97 -18.66
C GLN A 87 -6.69 -5.31 -17.17
N MET A 88 -6.04 -6.42 -16.80
CA MET A 88 -5.78 -6.76 -15.39
C MET A 88 -5.02 -5.65 -14.64
N LYS A 89 -4.20 -4.86 -15.34
CA LYS A 89 -3.45 -3.72 -14.74
C LYS A 89 -4.34 -2.57 -14.26
N MET A 90 -5.62 -2.55 -14.62
CA MET A 90 -6.59 -1.58 -14.11
C MET A 90 -6.88 -1.81 -12.62
N PHE A 91 -6.84 -3.06 -12.17
CA PHE A 91 -7.28 -3.46 -10.84
C PHE A 91 -6.13 -3.41 -9.83
N ASN A 92 -6.42 -2.90 -8.64
CA ASN A 92 -5.42 -2.78 -7.57
C ASN A 92 -5.25 -4.09 -6.81
N CYS A 93 -6.37 -4.73 -6.46
CA CYS A 93 -6.40 -5.89 -5.57
C CYS A 93 -7.38 -6.95 -6.05
N LEU A 94 -7.02 -8.20 -5.81
CA LEU A 94 -7.82 -9.38 -6.16
C LEU A 94 -7.77 -10.39 -5.03
N VAL A 95 -8.68 -11.37 -5.10
CA VAL A 95 -8.64 -12.56 -4.24
C VAL A 95 -8.76 -13.84 -5.06
N MET A 96 -8.21 -14.93 -4.53
CA MET A 96 -8.24 -16.27 -5.11
C MET A 96 -8.30 -17.33 -4.01
N TYR A 97 -8.84 -18.52 -4.33
CA TYR A 97 -8.64 -19.70 -3.50
C TYR A 97 -7.38 -20.44 -3.96
N CYS A 98 -6.61 -20.97 -3.00
CA CYS A 98 -5.52 -21.90 -3.26
C CYS A 98 -6.09 -23.34 -3.31
N ASP A 99 -6.85 -23.64 -4.36
CA ASP A 99 -7.67 -24.85 -4.52
C ASP A 99 -7.30 -25.71 -5.74
N LYS A 100 -6.34 -25.25 -6.52
CA LYS A 100 -5.87 -25.92 -7.76
C LYS A 100 -4.41 -25.54 -8.03
N SER A 101 -3.66 -26.40 -8.72
CA SER A 101 -2.23 -26.16 -8.98
C SER A 101 -1.98 -24.94 -9.86
N SER A 102 -2.91 -24.60 -10.77
CA SER A 102 -2.81 -23.40 -11.59
C SER A 102 -2.87 -22.09 -10.77
N PHE A 103 -3.37 -22.12 -9.53
CA PHE A 103 -3.39 -20.98 -8.62
C PHE A 103 -2.01 -20.32 -8.50
N PHE A 104 -0.94 -21.09 -8.33
CA PHE A 104 0.38 -20.55 -8.09
C PHE A 104 0.91 -19.73 -9.29
N ARG A 105 0.77 -20.24 -10.52
CA ARG A 105 1.17 -19.48 -11.71
C ARG A 105 0.27 -18.27 -11.96
N GLU A 106 -1.04 -18.38 -11.71
CA GLU A 106 -1.97 -17.27 -11.86
C GLU A 106 -1.70 -16.19 -10.81
N ALA A 107 -1.42 -16.56 -9.56
CA ALA A 107 -1.01 -15.63 -8.50
C ALA A 107 0.31 -14.91 -8.84
N MET A 108 1.32 -15.65 -9.37
CA MET A 108 2.57 -15.04 -9.84
C MET A 108 2.32 -14.01 -10.95
N TYR A 109 1.49 -14.34 -11.94
CA TYR A 109 1.11 -13.42 -12.99
C TYR A 109 0.43 -12.16 -12.45
N LEU A 110 -0.51 -12.30 -11.52
CA LEU A 110 -1.22 -11.17 -10.92
C LEU A 110 -0.28 -10.26 -10.11
N LEU A 111 0.63 -10.85 -9.34
CA LEU A 111 1.65 -10.09 -8.63
C LEU A 111 2.57 -9.33 -9.61
N LEU A 112 2.96 -9.95 -10.73
CA LEU A 112 3.75 -9.31 -11.78
C LEU A 112 2.96 -8.23 -12.54
N CYS A 113 1.65 -8.34 -12.68
CA CYS A 113 0.77 -7.25 -13.13
C CYS A 113 0.71 -6.09 -12.12
N GLY A 114 1.25 -6.29 -10.92
CA GLY A 114 1.27 -5.33 -9.82
C GLY A 114 -0.02 -5.26 -9.02
N CYS A 115 -0.83 -6.28 -9.09
CA CYS A 115 -1.99 -6.42 -8.24
C CYS A 115 -1.59 -6.87 -6.84
N GLY A 116 -2.32 -6.41 -5.82
CA GLY A 116 -2.31 -7.03 -4.51
C GLY A 116 -3.14 -8.32 -4.56
N VAL A 117 -2.63 -9.42 -4.03
CA VAL A 117 -3.31 -10.73 -4.08
C VAL A 117 -3.65 -11.20 -2.66
N GLY A 118 -4.96 -11.26 -2.38
CA GLY A 118 -5.48 -12.00 -1.24
C GLY A 118 -5.67 -13.46 -1.63
N PHE A 119 -5.24 -14.38 -0.80
CA PHE A 119 -5.42 -15.80 -1.09
C PHE A 119 -5.78 -16.58 0.16
N SER A 120 -6.58 -17.63 -0.06
CA SER A 120 -7.04 -18.49 1.03
C SER A 120 -6.32 -19.82 0.99
N VAL A 121 -5.65 -20.14 2.11
CA VAL A 121 -5.10 -21.46 2.40
C VAL A 121 -5.93 -22.17 3.49
N GLN A 122 -7.22 -21.82 3.61
CA GLN A 122 -8.13 -22.53 4.51
C GLN A 122 -8.16 -24.03 4.16
N LYS A 123 -8.36 -24.89 5.16
CA LYS A 123 -8.29 -26.34 5.01
C LYS A 123 -9.07 -26.86 3.82
N LYS A 124 -10.32 -26.43 3.65
CA LYS A 124 -11.17 -26.85 2.53
C LYS A 124 -10.63 -26.54 1.14
N HIS A 125 -9.83 -25.47 1.00
CA HIS A 125 -9.20 -25.11 -0.27
C HIS A 125 -7.94 -25.93 -0.50
N ILE A 126 -7.12 -26.08 0.54
CA ILE A 126 -5.89 -26.88 0.46
C ILE A 126 -6.18 -28.37 0.22
N GLU A 127 -7.23 -28.91 0.82
CA GLU A 127 -7.67 -30.31 0.62
C GLU A 127 -8.10 -30.60 -0.83
N SER A 128 -8.40 -29.55 -1.63
CA SER A 128 -8.71 -29.67 -3.06
C SER A 128 -7.46 -29.73 -3.94
N LEU A 129 -6.27 -29.41 -3.40
CA LEU A 129 -5.01 -29.50 -4.14
C LEU A 129 -4.61 -30.98 -4.32
N PRO A 130 -3.98 -31.29 -5.46
CA PRO A 130 -3.41 -32.63 -5.65
C PRO A 130 -2.20 -32.83 -4.76
N THR A 131 -1.83 -34.07 -4.51
CA THR A 131 -0.63 -34.45 -3.79
C THR A 131 0.65 -34.02 -4.51
N LEU A 132 1.73 -33.85 -3.74
CA LEU A 132 3.07 -33.58 -4.22
C LEU A 132 3.88 -34.87 -4.22
N GLY A 133 4.32 -35.32 -5.40
CA GLY A 133 5.10 -36.54 -5.58
C GLY A 133 6.59 -36.31 -5.82
N LYS A 134 7.41 -37.35 -5.61
CA LYS A 134 8.84 -37.33 -5.93
C LYS A 134 9.08 -37.20 -7.44
N ARG A 135 10.10 -36.47 -7.80
CA ARG A 135 10.63 -36.37 -9.16
C ARG A 135 11.66 -37.47 -9.40
N LEU A 136 11.21 -38.60 -9.89
CA LEU A 136 12.04 -39.82 -10.13
C LEU A 136 12.54 -39.99 -11.56
N GLU A 137 11.92 -39.26 -12.51
CA GLU A 137 12.29 -39.24 -13.92
C GLU A 137 13.63 -38.49 -14.16
N GLY A 138 14.09 -38.43 -15.38
CA GLY A 138 15.30 -37.68 -15.75
C GLY A 138 15.19 -36.17 -15.57
N VAL A 139 15.94 -35.42 -16.38
CA VAL A 139 15.94 -33.94 -16.40
C VAL A 139 15.29 -33.45 -17.69
N LYS A 140 14.43 -32.42 -17.60
CA LYS A 140 13.90 -31.66 -18.74
C LYS A 140 14.30 -30.19 -18.62
N THR A 141 14.61 -29.57 -19.74
CA THR A 141 14.91 -28.14 -19.80
C THR A 141 13.66 -27.34 -20.09
N PHE A 142 13.48 -26.20 -19.38
CA PHE A 142 12.44 -25.22 -19.66
C PHE A 142 13.09 -23.84 -19.84
N THR A 143 13.01 -23.29 -21.07
CA THR A 143 13.49 -21.93 -21.37
C THR A 143 12.44 -20.91 -20.99
N ILE A 144 12.78 -19.97 -20.10
CA ILE A 144 11.87 -18.96 -19.57
C ILE A 144 11.84 -17.75 -20.51
N GLU A 145 10.66 -17.42 -21.04
CA GLU A 145 10.48 -16.24 -21.88
C GLU A 145 10.60 -14.94 -21.05
N ASP A 146 11.13 -13.88 -21.67
CA ASP A 146 11.31 -12.55 -21.04
C ASP A 146 9.97 -11.80 -20.98
N SER A 147 9.02 -12.35 -20.21
CA SER A 147 7.65 -11.85 -20.07
C SER A 147 7.07 -12.18 -18.69
N ILE A 148 6.03 -11.46 -18.27
CA ILE A 148 5.32 -11.78 -17.02
C ILE A 148 4.66 -13.16 -17.11
N GLU A 149 4.18 -13.54 -18.27
CA GLU A 149 3.64 -14.87 -18.57
C GLU A 149 4.73 -15.94 -18.47
N GLY A 150 5.93 -15.70 -19.03
CA GLY A 150 7.04 -16.63 -18.97
C GLY A 150 7.54 -16.89 -17.54
N TRP A 151 7.58 -15.86 -16.70
CA TRP A 151 7.91 -16.01 -15.28
C TRP A 151 6.85 -16.79 -14.52
N ALA A 152 5.57 -16.52 -14.81
CA ALA A 152 4.45 -17.26 -14.21
C ALA A 152 4.43 -18.72 -14.69
N ASP A 153 4.71 -18.97 -15.96
CA ASP A 153 4.82 -20.31 -16.51
C ASP A 153 5.97 -21.11 -15.90
N ALA A 154 7.10 -20.45 -15.55
CA ALA A 154 8.20 -21.12 -14.84
C ALA A 154 7.76 -21.68 -13.47
N ILE A 155 6.94 -20.94 -12.73
CA ILE A 155 6.32 -21.43 -11.48
C ILE A 155 5.34 -22.58 -11.78
N GLY A 156 4.53 -22.45 -12.84
CA GLY A 156 3.61 -23.51 -13.28
C GLY A 156 4.35 -24.82 -13.62
N VAL A 157 5.43 -24.75 -14.39
CA VAL A 157 6.29 -25.90 -14.75
C VAL A 157 6.93 -26.52 -13.52
N LEU A 158 7.45 -25.67 -12.61
CA LEU A 158 8.00 -26.15 -11.35
C LEU A 158 6.99 -26.98 -10.54
N LEU A 159 5.78 -26.46 -10.34
CA LEU A 159 4.75 -27.15 -9.57
C LEU A 159 4.25 -28.39 -10.33
N ALA A 160 4.06 -28.32 -11.65
CA ALA A 160 3.68 -29.45 -12.49
C ALA A 160 4.69 -30.58 -12.46
N SER A 161 5.97 -30.31 -12.15
CA SER A 161 6.98 -31.36 -11.98
C SER A 161 6.75 -32.25 -10.76
N TYR A 162 5.98 -31.74 -9.78
CA TYR A 162 5.64 -32.47 -8.55
C TYR A 162 4.20 -33.03 -8.55
N THR A 163 3.29 -32.53 -9.43
CA THR A 163 1.87 -32.90 -9.39
C THR A 163 1.24 -33.02 -10.79
N LEU A 164 0.27 -33.92 -10.94
CA LEU A 164 -0.38 -34.23 -12.22
C LEU A 164 -1.52 -33.28 -12.63
N SER A 165 -1.87 -32.28 -11.84
CA SER A 165 -3.15 -31.59 -12.02
C SER A 165 -3.13 -30.42 -12.99
N ASP A 166 -1.98 -29.87 -13.38
CA ASP A 166 -1.92 -28.80 -14.38
C ASP A 166 -1.80 -29.36 -15.79
N ILE A 167 -2.92 -29.39 -16.51
CA ILE A 167 -2.99 -29.91 -17.88
C ILE A 167 -2.00 -29.16 -18.82
N LYS A 168 -1.72 -27.89 -18.57
CA LYS A 168 -0.84 -27.07 -19.43
C LYS A 168 0.61 -27.56 -19.44
N PHE A 169 1.09 -28.12 -18.32
CA PHE A 169 2.50 -28.52 -18.14
C PHE A 169 2.66 -30.00 -17.75
N GLN A 170 1.69 -30.84 -18.05
CA GLN A 170 1.64 -32.24 -17.65
C GLN A 170 2.85 -33.05 -18.09
N GLU A 171 3.47 -32.68 -19.19
CA GLU A 171 4.69 -33.32 -19.71
C GLU A 171 5.91 -33.18 -18.80
N TYR A 172 5.90 -32.28 -17.83
CA TYR A 172 7.00 -32.11 -16.86
C TYR A 172 6.83 -32.93 -15.60
N TYR A 173 5.69 -33.59 -15.39
CA TYR A 173 5.44 -34.37 -14.17
C TYR A 173 6.49 -35.47 -13.99
N GLY A 174 7.00 -35.57 -12.75
CA GLY A 174 8.02 -36.54 -12.35
C GLY A 174 9.46 -36.17 -12.73
N TYR A 175 9.69 -35.14 -13.56
CA TYR A 175 11.01 -34.72 -14.01
C TYR A 175 11.60 -33.63 -13.11
N ARG A 176 12.92 -33.65 -12.96
CA ARG A 176 13.68 -32.47 -12.51
C ARG A 176 13.73 -31.46 -13.65
N ILE A 177 13.58 -30.17 -13.32
CA ILE A 177 13.57 -29.12 -14.33
C ILE A 177 14.88 -28.34 -14.27
N ASP A 178 15.56 -28.27 -15.40
CA ASP A 178 16.67 -27.35 -15.65
C ASP A 178 16.12 -26.09 -16.31
N PHE A 179 16.06 -24.99 -15.55
CA PHE A 179 15.52 -23.72 -16.01
C PHE A 179 16.60 -22.93 -16.75
N ASP A 180 16.33 -22.65 -18.04
CA ASP A 180 17.17 -21.80 -18.87
C ASP A 180 16.68 -20.34 -18.80
N TYR A 181 17.49 -19.46 -18.26
CA TYR A 181 17.26 -18.03 -18.06
C TYR A 181 17.84 -17.16 -19.18
N SER A 182 18.41 -17.73 -20.23
CA SER A 182 19.19 -17.02 -21.25
C SER A 182 18.41 -15.94 -22.00
N LYS A 183 17.10 -16.10 -22.14
CA LYS A 183 16.24 -15.13 -22.81
C LYS A 183 15.89 -13.93 -21.93
N ILE A 184 16.00 -14.05 -20.59
CA ILE A 184 15.65 -12.95 -19.70
C ILE A 184 16.70 -11.85 -19.81
N ARG A 185 16.26 -10.62 -20.06
CA ARG A 185 17.13 -9.44 -20.17
C ARG A 185 17.97 -9.23 -18.93
N VAL A 186 19.18 -8.71 -19.13
CA VAL A 186 20.11 -8.47 -18.03
C VAL A 186 19.62 -7.38 -17.08
N LYS A 187 20.04 -7.48 -15.81
CA LYS A 187 19.75 -6.48 -14.80
C LYS A 187 20.22 -5.09 -15.24
N GLY A 188 19.34 -4.09 -15.03
CA GLY A 188 19.63 -2.70 -15.38
C GLY A 188 19.18 -2.30 -16.79
N SER A 189 18.76 -3.23 -17.65
CA SER A 189 18.16 -2.91 -18.95
C SER A 189 16.88 -2.07 -18.74
N HIS A 190 16.63 -1.12 -19.64
CA HIS A 190 15.41 -0.32 -19.58
C HIS A 190 14.18 -1.15 -19.93
N ILE A 191 13.11 -0.90 -19.17
CA ILE A 191 11.78 -1.48 -19.42
C ILE A 191 10.74 -0.37 -19.57
N SER A 192 9.62 -0.70 -20.23
CA SER A 192 8.55 0.27 -20.44
C SER A 192 8.05 0.88 -19.13
N GLY A 193 7.91 2.20 -19.12
CA GLY A 193 7.54 2.97 -17.92
C GLY A 193 8.71 3.64 -17.20
N GLY A 194 9.93 3.59 -17.75
CA GLY A 194 11.10 4.30 -17.20
C GLY A 194 11.84 3.54 -16.09
N PHE A 195 11.49 2.27 -15.87
CA PHE A 195 12.13 1.43 -14.85
C PHE A 195 13.26 0.59 -15.41
N LYS A 196 14.10 0.00 -14.53
CA LYS A 196 15.18 -0.92 -14.89
C LYS A 196 14.79 -2.37 -14.62
N ALA A 197 15.18 -3.27 -15.53
CA ALA A 197 14.94 -4.70 -15.39
C ALA A 197 15.67 -5.27 -14.18
N PRO A 198 15.06 -6.21 -13.44
CA PRO A 198 15.69 -6.85 -12.27
C PRO A 198 16.75 -7.91 -12.63
N GLY A 199 16.76 -8.40 -13.89
CA GLY A 199 17.48 -9.61 -14.25
C GLY A 199 16.75 -10.87 -13.76
N HIS A 200 17.40 -12.02 -13.86
CA HIS A 200 16.79 -13.33 -13.55
C HIS A 200 17.10 -13.85 -12.14
N GLU A 201 18.03 -13.24 -11.42
CA GLU A 201 18.55 -13.79 -10.14
C GLU A 201 17.46 -13.94 -9.08
N GLY A 202 16.53 -12.99 -9.00
CA GLY A 202 15.42 -13.05 -8.06
C GLY A 202 14.47 -14.22 -8.33
N LEU A 203 14.14 -14.46 -9.60
CA LEU A 203 13.32 -15.61 -10.00
C LEU A 203 14.07 -16.92 -9.77
N LYS A 204 15.34 -17.00 -10.13
CA LYS A 204 16.19 -18.19 -9.90
C LYS A 204 16.25 -18.55 -8.42
N LYS A 205 16.50 -17.56 -7.55
CA LYS A 205 16.51 -17.75 -6.09
C LYS A 205 15.16 -18.27 -5.59
N SER A 206 14.05 -17.69 -6.07
CA SER A 206 12.70 -18.08 -5.69
C SER A 206 12.40 -19.53 -6.11
N ILE A 207 12.67 -19.90 -7.36
CA ILE A 207 12.52 -21.28 -7.87
C ILE A 207 13.32 -22.26 -7.00
N THR A 208 14.60 -21.95 -6.73
CA THR A 208 15.45 -22.80 -5.89
C THR A 208 14.86 -22.99 -4.49
N LYS A 209 14.40 -21.90 -3.86
CA LYS A 209 13.79 -21.97 -2.51
C LYS A 209 12.49 -22.76 -2.47
N ILE A 210 11.65 -22.66 -3.49
CA ILE A 210 10.44 -23.47 -3.61
C ILE A 210 10.79 -24.95 -3.79
N GLN A 211 11.80 -25.28 -4.60
CA GLN A 211 12.29 -26.65 -4.77
C GLN A 211 12.78 -27.22 -3.43
N GLU A 212 13.68 -26.49 -2.75
CA GLU A 212 14.21 -26.90 -1.43
C GLU A 212 13.08 -27.18 -0.45
N LEU A 213 12.10 -26.26 -0.34
CA LEU A 213 10.95 -26.39 0.54
C LEU A 213 10.13 -27.66 0.25
N ILE A 214 9.80 -27.94 -1.00
CA ILE A 214 8.98 -29.10 -1.37
C ILE A 214 9.78 -30.38 -1.19
N ASP A 215 11.03 -30.43 -1.63
CA ASP A 215 11.91 -31.61 -1.53
C ASP A 215 12.17 -31.98 -0.06
N GLU A 216 12.34 -30.99 0.83
CA GLU A 216 12.47 -31.22 2.29
C GLU A 216 11.19 -31.81 2.89
N GLN A 217 10.02 -31.36 2.45
CA GLN A 217 8.75 -31.89 2.96
C GLN A 217 8.46 -33.31 2.47
N ILE A 218 8.82 -33.64 1.22
CA ILE A 218 8.67 -34.99 0.66
C ILE A 218 9.67 -35.96 1.27
N ASN A 219 10.75 -35.49 1.87
CA ASN A 219 11.87 -36.31 2.35
C ASN A 219 11.43 -37.59 3.08
N GLY A 220 11.80 -38.75 2.53
CA GLY A 220 11.42 -40.07 3.05
C GLY A 220 10.06 -40.63 2.60
N SER A 221 9.15 -39.78 2.07
CA SER A 221 7.86 -40.17 1.52
C SER A 221 7.90 -40.25 0.00
N ASN A 222 7.00 -41.01 -0.62
CA ASN A 222 6.86 -40.98 -2.08
C ASN A 222 5.93 -39.82 -2.52
N GLU A 223 4.99 -39.48 -1.68
CA GLU A 223 3.91 -38.50 -1.93
C GLU A 223 3.49 -37.90 -0.60
N ILE A 224 3.09 -36.63 -0.62
CA ILE A 224 2.53 -35.90 0.52
C ILE A 224 1.35 -35.05 0.10
N ASP A 225 0.40 -34.82 1.02
CA ASP A 225 -0.65 -33.81 0.83
C ASP A 225 -0.08 -32.40 0.99
N PHE A 226 -0.67 -31.44 0.28
CA PHE A 226 -0.40 -30.03 0.53
C PHE A 226 -0.85 -29.64 1.95
N LYS A 227 -0.03 -28.83 2.62
CA LYS A 227 -0.39 -28.17 3.87
C LYS A 227 -0.52 -26.66 3.63
N SER A 228 -1.34 -25.99 4.44
CA SER A 228 -1.53 -24.55 4.39
C SER A 228 -0.20 -23.78 4.44
N LEU A 229 0.69 -24.18 5.35
CA LEU A 229 1.99 -23.52 5.53
C LEU A 229 2.92 -23.72 4.33
N ILE A 230 2.91 -24.88 3.67
CA ILE A 230 3.69 -25.14 2.45
C ILE A 230 3.20 -24.22 1.31
N ALA A 231 1.88 -24.22 1.07
CA ALA A 231 1.28 -23.37 0.04
C ALA A 231 1.55 -21.87 0.30
N TYR A 232 1.46 -21.45 1.54
CA TYR A 232 1.79 -20.11 1.99
C TYR A 232 3.24 -19.74 1.70
N ASP A 233 4.21 -20.55 2.12
CA ASP A 233 5.64 -20.28 1.93
C ASP A 233 6.03 -20.28 0.44
N ILE A 234 5.39 -21.12 -0.41
CA ILE A 234 5.57 -21.05 -1.87
C ILE A 234 5.20 -19.66 -2.38
N VAL A 235 4.01 -19.13 -2.03
CA VAL A 235 3.57 -17.79 -2.44
C VAL A 235 4.51 -16.71 -1.91
N MET A 236 5.05 -16.86 -0.71
CA MET A 236 6.00 -15.89 -0.13
C MET A 236 7.32 -15.86 -0.91
N HIS A 237 7.84 -17.00 -1.34
CA HIS A 237 9.02 -17.05 -2.20
C HIS A 237 8.75 -16.47 -3.60
N MET A 238 7.55 -16.68 -4.16
CA MET A 238 7.13 -16.01 -5.40
C MET A 238 7.12 -14.48 -5.24
N ALA A 239 6.59 -13.99 -4.12
CA ALA A 239 6.56 -12.57 -3.80
C ALA A 239 7.98 -11.96 -3.68
N ASP A 240 8.96 -12.71 -3.17
CA ASP A 240 10.37 -12.29 -3.17
C ASP A 240 10.92 -12.06 -4.59
N ALA A 241 10.56 -12.92 -5.57
CA ALA A 241 10.98 -12.73 -6.97
C ALA A 241 10.41 -11.42 -7.54
N VAL A 242 9.15 -11.09 -7.24
CA VAL A 242 8.49 -9.86 -7.70
C VAL A 242 9.15 -8.61 -7.12
N LEU A 243 9.61 -8.66 -5.86
CA LEU A 243 10.29 -7.55 -5.18
C LEU A 243 11.72 -7.32 -5.64
N SER A 244 12.40 -8.35 -6.12
CA SER A 244 13.80 -8.25 -6.53
C SER A 244 14.04 -7.20 -7.62
N GLY A 245 12.99 -6.81 -8.33
CA GLY A 245 12.99 -5.75 -9.34
C GLY A 245 13.08 -4.31 -8.81
N GLY A 246 13.01 -4.11 -7.50
CA GLY A 246 13.13 -2.77 -6.88
C GLY A 246 11.98 -1.79 -7.15
N VAL A 247 11.08 -2.13 -8.05
CA VAL A 247 10.04 -1.22 -8.58
C VAL A 247 8.68 -1.40 -7.90
N ARG A 248 8.42 -2.55 -7.29
CA ARG A 248 7.13 -2.89 -6.69
C ARG A 248 7.24 -3.47 -5.30
N ARG A 249 6.28 -3.09 -4.46
CA ARG A 249 5.97 -3.82 -3.24
C ARG A 249 5.00 -4.93 -3.60
N SER A 250 5.33 -6.17 -3.33
CA SER A 250 4.36 -7.26 -3.31
C SER A 250 3.42 -7.03 -2.14
N ALA A 251 2.13 -6.91 -2.42
CA ALA A 251 1.09 -6.80 -1.40
C ALA A 251 0.27 -8.09 -1.42
N THR A 252 0.36 -8.87 -0.35
CA THR A 252 -0.42 -10.10 -0.20
C THR A 252 -1.11 -10.14 1.17
N ILE A 253 -2.24 -10.84 1.24
CA ILE A 253 -2.84 -11.31 2.49
C ILE A 253 -3.12 -12.79 2.37
N CYS A 254 -2.70 -13.54 3.39
CA CYS A 254 -3.00 -14.96 3.53
C CYS A 254 -4.14 -15.14 4.52
N LEU A 255 -5.25 -15.73 4.06
CA LEU A 255 -6.42 -16.07 4.86
C LEU A 255 -6.42 -17.57 5.18
N PHE A 256 -6.54 -17.93 6.44
CA PHE A 256 -6.43 -19.32 6.88
C PHE A 256 -7.44 -19.70 7.96
N SER A 257 -7.65 -21.00 8.18
CA SER A 257 -8.63 -21.53 9.12
C SER A 257 -8.24 -21.26 10.58
N HIS A 258 -9.24 -20.96 11.41
CA HIS A 258 -9.05 -20.60 12.83
C HIS A 258 -8.43 -21.70 13.70
N ASP A 259 -8.39 -22.93 13.24
CA ASP A 259 -7.84 -24.11 13.92
C ASP A 259 -6.52 -24.58 13.29
N ASP A 260 -5.91 -23.80 12.41
CA ASP A 260 -4.61 -24.06 11.82
C ASP A 260 -3.49 -23.45 12.68
N ASN A 261 -3.00 -24.26 13.63
CA ASN A 261 -1.98 -23.81 14.58
C ASN A 261 -0.63 -23.48 13.92
N GLU A 262 -0.26 -24.17 12.81
CA GLU A 262 0.96 -23.87 12.07
C GLU A 262 0.90 -22.46 11.47
N MET A 263 -0.25 -22.09 10.90
CA MET A 263 -0.46 -20.75 10.35
C MET A 263 -0.61 -19.68 11.43
N ILE A 264 -1.28 -19.98 12.56
CA ILE A 264 -1.39 -19.04 13.70
C ILE A 264 0.00 -18.62 14.20
N THR A 265 0.92 -19.58 14.26
CA THR A 265 2.28 -19.36 14.80
C THR A 265 3.32 -19.05 13.73
N ALA A 266 2.95 -18.98 12.45
CA ALA A 266 3.87 -18.81 11.33
C ALA A 266 4.77 -17.57 11.43
N LYS A 267 4.29 -16.52 12.13
CA LYS A 267 5.02 -15.25 12.34
C LYS A 267 5.20 -14.95 13.84
N THR A 268 5.54 -15.95 14.63
CA THR A 268 5.89 -15.77 16.05
C THR A 268 7.36 -16.13 16.30
N GLY A 269 7.94 -15.66 17.40
CA GLY A 269 9.35 -15.90 17.75
C GLY A 269 10.32 -15.35 16.70
N ASP A 270 11.32 -16.15 16.34
CA ASP A 270 12.44 -15.76 15.45
C ASP A 270 12.10 -15.86 13.95
N TRP A 271 10.83 -15.81 13.57
CA TRP A 271 10.41 -16.01 12.17
C TRP A 271 11.14 -15.08 11.19
N TYR A 272 11.39 -13.84 11.58
CA TYR A 272 12.06 -12.83 10.74
C TYR A 272 13.53 -13.19 10.41
N ILE A 273 14.16 -14.07 11.19
CA ILE A 273 15.49 -14.61 10.94
C ILE A 273 15.39 -15.91 10.13
N LYS A 274 14.49 -16.83 10.55
CA LYS A 274 14.39 -18.19 9.98
C LYS A 274 13.63 -18.21 8.66
N ASN A 275 12.57 -17.40 8.54
CA ASN A 275 11.63 -17.35 7.42
C ASN A 275 11.33 -15.90 7.01
N PRO A 276 12.35 -15.08 6.63
CA PRO A 276 12.17 -13.65 6.33
C PRO A 276 11.21 -13.39 5.16
N GLN A 277 11.01 -14.35 4.24
CA GLN A 277 10.03 -14.28 3.16
C GLN A 277 8.60 -14.09 3.68
N ARG A 278 8.25 -14.59 4.87
CA ARG A 278 6.93 -14.43 5.49
C ARG A 278 6.55 -12.98 5.78
N GLY A 279 7.51 -12.07 5.78
CA GLY A 279 7.28 -10.62 5.82
C GLY A 279 6.61 -10.04 4.57
N ARG A 280 6.36 -10.84 3.53
CA ARG A 280 5.73 -10.37 2.27
C ARG A 280 4.21 -10.33 2.32
N SER A 281 3.59 -10.87 3.36
CA SER A 281 2.13 -10.85 3.52
C SER A 281 1.71 -10.39 4.91
N ASN A 282 0.46 -9.92 5.00
CA ASN A 282 -0.32 -9.96 6.23
C ASN A 282 -0.98 -11.34 6.33
N ASN A 283 -1.05 -11.90 7.52
CA ASN A 283 -1.72 -13.18 7.77
C ASN A 283 -2.95 -12.92 8.63
N SER A 284 -4.12 -13.45 8.23
CA SER A 284 -5.35 -13.24 8.99
C SER A 284 -6.16 -14.53 9.15
N VAL A 285 -6.62 -14.73 10.37
CA VAL A 285 -7.53 -15.83 10.72
C VAL A 285 -8.93 -15.51 10.20
N VAL A 286 -9.57 -16.46 9.52
CA VAL A 286 -10.98 -16.34 9.14
C VAL A 286 -11.84 -16.78 10.32
N LEU A 287 -12.67 -15.87 10.83
CA LEU A 287 -13.56 -16.06 11.96
C LEU A 287 -15.02 -15.97 11.49
N VAL A 288 -15.68 -17.12 11.39
CA VAL A 288 -17.12 -17.16 11.06
C VAL A 288 -17.91 -16.65 12.26
N ARG A 289 -18.66 -15.53 12.09
CA ARG A 289 -19.27 -14.74 13.18
C ARG A 289 -20.10 -15.57 14.17
N ASN A 290 -20.99 -16.42 13.65
CA ASN A 290 -21.88 -17.25 14.46
C ASN A 290 -21.23 -18.51 15.04
N LYS A 291 -19.99 -18.85 14.64
CA LYS A 291 -19.23 -20.02 15.10
C LYS A 291 -18.04 -19.64 15.97
N THR A 292 -17.70 -18.35 16.09
CA THR A 292 -16.55 -17.86 16.84
C THR A 292 -16.94 -17.46 18.24
N SER A 293 -16.46 -18.20 19.26
CA SER A 293 -16.64 -17.82 20.66
C SER A 293 -15.72 -16.65 21.06
N LYS A 294 -16.10 -15.92 22.12
CA LYS A 294 -15.30 -14.83 22.69
C LYS A 294 -13.90 -15.32 23.07
N ASP A 295 -13.79 -16.49 23.71
CA ASP A 295 -12.49 -17.05 24.12
C ASP A 295 -11.55 -17.34 22.94
N LYS A 296 -12.09 -17.81 21.81
CA LYS A 296 -11.29 -17.99 20.59
C LYS A 296 -10.78 -16.66 20.04
N PHE A 297 -11.64 -15.66 20.00
CA PHE A 297 -11.27 -14.33 19.57
C PHE A 297 -10.19 -13.71 20.46
N LEU A 298 -10.36 -13.78 21.78
CA LEU A 298 -9.39 -13.23 22.74
C LEU A 298 -8.02 -13.89 22.66
N LYS A 299 -7.95 -15.21 22.34
CA LYS A 299 -6.65 -15.87 22.08
C LYS A 299 -5.93 -15.30 20.86
N ILE A 300 -6.66 -14.93 19.81
CA ILE A 300 -6.06 -14.25 18.64
C ILE A 300 -5.58 -12.87 19.04
N ILE A 301 -6.38 -12.10 19.78
CA ILE A 301 -5.99 -10.77 20.25
C ILE A 301 -4.71 -10.82 21.12
N GLU A 302 -4.55 -11.82 21.95
CA GLU A 302 -3.32 -11.99 22.76
C GLU A 302 -2.08 -12.19 21.86
N SER A 303 -2.20 -12.97 20.77
CA SER A 303 -1.13 -13.10 19.78
C SER A 303 -0.84 -11.76 19.05
N VAL A 304 -1.90 -11.03 18.68
CA VAL A 304 -1.76 -9.69 18.05
C VAL A 304 -1.04 -8.73 19.00
N LYS A 305 -1.40 -8.72 20.28
CA LYS A 305 -0.77 -7.87 21.30
C LYS A 305 0.72 -8.13 21.43
N GLN A 306 1.12 -9.41 21.36
CA GLN A 306 2.51 -9.82 21.52
C GLN A 306 3.35 -9.68 20.25
N TRP A 307 2.79 -10.04 19.09
CA TRP A 307 3.53 -10.23 17.84
C TRP A 307 3.08 -9.32 16.70
N GLY A 308 1.94 -8.59 16.85
CA GLY A 308 1.31 -7.83 15.77
C GLY A 308 0.55 -8.69 14.76
N GLU A 309 0.62 -10.03 14.87
CA GLU A 309 -0.04 -11.01 14.00
C GLU A 309 -0.44 -12.29 14.76
N PRO A 310 -1.34 -13.11 14.20
CA PRO A 310 -2.10 -12.88 12.98
C PRO A 310 -3.20 -11.83 13.17
N GLY A 311 -3.56 -11.10 12.09
CA GLY A 311 -4.80 -10.35 12.04
C GLY A 311 -6.02 -11.28 12.06
N PHE A 312 -7.22 -10.71 12.00
CA PHE A 312 -8.47 -11.46 11.93
C PHE A 312 -9.43 -10.86 10.91
N VAL A 313 -10.29 -11.71 10.37
CA VAL A 313 -11.36 -11.32 9.44
C VAL A 313 -12.65 -12.00 9.88
N PHE A 314 -13.67 -11.21 10.23
CA PHE A 314 -15.00 -11.72 10.49
C PHE A 314 -15.78 -11.89 9.18
N THR A 315 -16.33 -13.08 8.95
CA THR A 315 -17.14 -13.41 7.78
C THR A 315 -18.38 -14.21 8.19
N GLU A 316 -19.36 -14.33 7.29
CA GLU A 316 -20.52 -15.22 7.51
C GLU A 316 -20.23 -16.66 7.10
N ASN A 317 -19.32 -16.85 6.15
CA ASN A 317 -18.84 -18.17 5.72
C ASN A 317 -17.40 -18.11 5.21
N GLU A 318 -16.80 -19.26 5.00
CA GLU A 318 -15.39 -19.42 4.63
C GLU A 318 -15.06 -19.10 3.18
N ASP A 319 -16.08 -18.93 2.31
CA ASP A 319 -15.88 -18.59 0.88
C ASP A 319 -15.68 -17.09 0.66
N ILE A 320 -16.03 -16.27 1.65
CA ILE A 320 -15.87 -14.82 1.57
C ILE A 320 -14.42 -14.47 1.90
N LEU A 321 -13.75 -13.84 0.95
CA LEU A 321 -12.36 -13.38 1.08
C LEU A 321 -12.28 -11.86 1.02
N TYR A 322 -11.13 -11.33 1.46
CA TYR A 322 -10.83 -9.92 1.41
C TYR A 322 -9.46 -9.67 0.77
N ASN A 323 -9.34 -8.53 0.08
CA ASN A 323 -8.08 -8.09 -0.50
C ASN A 323 -7.02 -7.72 0.57
N PRO A 324 -5.75 -7.55 0.20
CA PRO A 324 -4.66 -7.27 1.16
C PRO A 324 -4.88 -6.09 2.11
N CYS A 325 -5.66 -5.10 1.71
CA CYS A 325 -5.99 -3.94 2.54
C CYS A 325 -7.32 -4.08 3.29
N LEU A 326 -8.01 -5.21 3.16
CA LEU A 326 -9.26 -5.57 3.84
C LEU A 326 -10.48 -4.66 3.54
N GLU A 327 -10.46 -3.83 2.49
CA GLU A 327 -11.60 -2.95 2.18
C GLU A 327 -12.65 -3.58 1.27
N ILE A 328 -12.33 -4.65 0.53
CA ILE A 328 -13.21 -5.24 -0.48
C ILE A 328 -13.54 -6.69 -0.16
N GLY A 329 -14.82 -6.96 0.07
CA GLY A 329 -15.35 -8.32 0.23
C GLY A 329 -15.66 -8.95 -1.11
N MET A 330 -15.26 -10.22 -1.31
CA MET A 330 -15.28 -10.93 -2.58
C MET A 330 -15.56 -12.43 -2.38
N ARG A 331 -16.08 -13.07 -3.42
CA ARG A 331 -16.33 -14.53 -3.47
C ARG A 331 -15.95 -15.04 -4.86
N PRO A 332 -14.70 -15.49 -5.08
CA PRO A 332 -14.14 -15.79 -6.40
C PRO A 332 -14.57 -17.16 -6.95
N ILE A 333 -15.86 -17.43 -7.01
CA ILE A 333 -16.46 -18.67 -7.47
C ILE A 333 -17.69 -18.38 -8.35
N THR A 334 -17.87 -19.12 -9.45
CA THR A 334 -19.06 -19.04 -10.30
C THR A 334 -20.26 -19.71 -9.64
N GLU A 335 -21.43 -19.59 -10.25
CA GLU A 335 -22.64 -20.30 -9.81
C GLU A 335 -22.51 -21.84 -9.93
N ASN A 336 -21.70 -22.29 -10.88
CA ASN A 336 -21.44 -23.72 -11.11
C ASN A 336 -20.36 -24.29 -10.19
N GLY A 337 -19.76 -23.48 -9.33
CA GLY A 337 -18.70 -23.94 -8.42
C GLY A 337 -17.28 -23.82 -8.98
N ASP A 338 -17.10 -23.32 -10.19
CA ASP A 338 -15.78 -23.09 -10.79
C ASP A 338 -15.10 -21.88 -10.16
N THR A 339 -13.80 -21.97 -9.85
CA THR A 339 -13.05 -20.91 -9.17
C THR A 339 -12.18 -20.10 -10.11
N GLY A 340 -11.98 -18.84 -9.78
CA GLY A 340 -11.13 -17.91 -10.52
C GLY A 340 -10.52 -16.86 -9.59
N ALA A 341 -10.25 -15.67 -10.15
CA ALA A 341 -9.95 -14.49 -9.36
C ALA A 341 -11.17 -13.56 -9.35
N GLN A 342 -11.33 -12.79 -8.27
CA GLN A 342 -12.24 -11.65 -8.22
C GLN A 342 -11.49 -10.41 -7.75
N GLY A 343 -11.81 -9.27 -8.32
CA GLY A 343 -11.17 -8.00 -7.98
C GLY A 343 -12.12 -6.83 -8.03
N CYS A 344 -11.64 -5.71 -7.53
CA CYS A 344 -12.38 -4.46 -7.53
C CYS A 344 -11.47 -3.30 -7.94
N ASN A 345 -12.05 -2.32 -8.60
CA ASN A 345 -11.39 -1.05 -8.85
C ASN A 345 -11.74 -0.04 -7.76
N LEU A 346 -10.83 0.91 -7.52
CA LEU A 346 -10.93 1.86 -6.44
C LEU A 346 -10.90 3.29 -6.97
N CYS A 347 -11.79 4.14 -6.43
CA CYS A 347 -11.77 5.59 -6.60
C CYS A 347 -11.70 6.24 -5.22
N GLU A 348 -11.29 7.51 -5.14
CA GLU A 348 -11.09 8.15 -3.86
C GLU A 348 -11.55 9.61 -3.85
N ILE A 349 -12.57 9.90 -3.07
CA ILE A 349 -13.11 11.24 -2.84
C ILE A 349 -12.14 12.01 -1.95
N ASN A 350 -11.78 13.23 -2.34
CA ASN A 350 -11.02 14.15 -1.52
C ASN A 350 -11.93 14.82 -0.48
N GLY A 351 -12.07 14.21 0.68
CA GLY A 351 -12.90 14.70 1.77
C GLY A 351 -12.46 16.07 2.29
N SER A 352 -11.19 16.44 2.14
CA SER A 352 -10.73 17.76 2.56
C SER A 352 -11.34 18.91 1.73
N LEU A 353 -11.81 18.63 0.53
CA LEU A 353 -12.48 19.60 -0.35
C LEU A 353 -14.02 19.53 -0.26
N CYS A 354 -14.58 18.62 0.53
CA CYS A 354 -16.02 18.46 0.75
C CYS A 354 -16.46 19.30 1.96
N THR A 355 -16.52 20.62 1.81
CA THR A 355 -16.93 21.55 2.87
C THR A 355 -18.42 21.81 2.90
N THR A 356 -19.17 21.32 1.89
CA THR A 356 -20.61 21.33 1.79
C THR A 356 -21.14 19.99 1.31
N GLU A 357 -22.40 19.67 1.60
CA GLU A 357 -23.06 18.46 1.11
C GLU A 357 -23.04 18.37 -0.42
N THR A 358 -23.30 19.48 -1.13
CA THR A 358 -23.28 19.50 -2.60
C THR A 358 -21.93 19.10 -3.15
N GLN A 359 -20.84 19.63 -2.57
CA GLN A 359 -19.49 19.26 -3.00
C GLN A 359 -19.20 17.79 -2.78
N PHE A 360 -19.67 17.22 -1.68
CA PHE A 360 -19.54 15.79 -1.41
C PHE A 360 -20.37 14.95 -2.40
N TYR A 361 -21.62 15.33 -2.68
CA TYR A 361 -22.50 14.62 -3.62
C TYR A 361 -21.95 14.67 -5.07
N ASP A 362 -21.39 15.81 -5.50
CA ASP A 362 -20.70 15.91 -6.79
C ASP A 362 -19.51 14.95 -6.88
N ALA A 363 -18.70 14.87 -5.82
CA ALA A 363 -17.59 13.95 -5.77
C ALA A 363 -18.04 12.47 -5.77
N CYS A 364 -19.17 12.16 -5.10
CA CYS A 364 -19.80 10.83 -5.15
C CYS A 364 -20.22 10.49 -6.58
N LYS A 365 -20.88 11.42 -7.29
CA LYS A 365 -21.28 11.25 -8.70
C LYS A 365 -20.06 10.97 -9.58
N ALA A 366 -18.99 11.77 -9.47
CA ALA A 366 -17.77 11.58 -10.25
C ALA A 366 -17.07 10.25 -9.93
N GLY A 367 -17.04 9.84 -8.66
CA GLY A 367 -16.49 8.57 -8.23
C GLY A 367 -17.24 7.36 -8.80
N ALA A 368 -18.57 7.44 -8.84
CA ALA A 368 -19.41 6.41 -9.46
C ALA A 368 -19.13 6.29 -10.97
N ILE A 369 -19.02 7.43 -11.68
CA ILE A 369 -18.71 7.43 -13.12
C ILE A 369 -17.37 6.76 -13.38
N LEU A 370 -16.29 7.23 -12.75
CA LEU A 370 -14.95 6.69 -12.93
C LEU A 370 -14.88 5.21 -12.55
N GLY A 371 -15.44 4.82 -11.40
CA GLY A 371 -15.47 3.44 -10.95
C GLY A 371 -16.18 2.52 -11.93
N THR A 372 -17.32 2.95 -12.48
CA THR A 372 -18.09 2.17 -13.46
C THR A 372 -17.33 2.01 -14.77
N LEU A 373 -16.68 3.06 -15.26
CA LEU A 373 -15.83 2.96 -16.45
C LEU A 373 -14.68 1.96 -16.24
N GLN A 374 -14.05 1.97 -15.07
CA GLN A 374 -12.96 1.08 -14.71
C GLN A 374 -13.39 -0.38 -14.57
N ALA A 375 -14.62 -0.64 -14.09
CA ALA A 375 -15.16 -1.98 -13.89
C ALA A 375 -15.32 -2.79 -15.20
N GLY A 376 -15.48 -2.11 -16.34
CA GLY A 376 -15.64 -2.77 -17.64
C GLY A 376 -14.33 -3.24 -18.32
N TYR A 377 -13.18 -3.15 -17.65
CA TYR A 377 -11.91 -3.66 -18.19
C TYR A 377 -11.71 -5.13 -17.83
N THR A 378 -12.44 -6.03 -18.48
CA THR A 378 -12.51 -7.46 -18.13
C THR A 378 -12.02 -8.42 -19.20
N ASP A 379 -11.25 -7.95 -20.20
CA ASP A 379 -10.56 -8.83 -21.15
C ASP A 379 -9.25 -9.36 -20.53
N PHE A 380 -9.36 -10.53 -19.88
CA PHE A 380 -8.26 -11.20 -19.19
C PHE A 380 -7.74 -12.38 -20.02
N LYS A 381 -6.44 -12.39 -20.35
CA LYS A 381 -5.86 -13.36 -21.29
C LYS A 381 -5.15 -14.54 -20.65
N TYR A 382 -4.63 -14.42 -19.44
CA TYR A 382 -3.74 -15.42 -18.83
C TYR A 382 -4.39 -16.22 -17.70
N VAL A 383 -5.25 -15.58 -16.91
CA VAL A 383 -5.94 -16.22 -15.78
C VAL A 383 -7.09 -17.12 -16.23
N SER A 384 -7.65 -17.90 -15.31
CA SER A 384 -8.81 -18.76 -15.56
C SER A 384 -9.92 -18.02 -16.33
N LYS A 385 -10.53 -18.68 -17.32
CA LYS A 385 -11.68 -18.16 -18.09
C LYS A 385 -12.85 -17.72 -17.19
N HIS A 386 -13.00 -18.37 -16.05
CA HIS A 386 -14.05 -18.06 -15.07
C HIS A 386 -13.83 -16.72 -14.36
N THR A 387 -12.59 -16.20 -14.36
CA THR A 387 -12.28 -14.87 -13.79
C THR A 387 -13.10 -13.77 -14.43
N LYS A 388 -13.25 -13.78 -15.76
CA LYS A 388 -14.08 -12.77 -16.45
C LYS A 388 -15.55 -12.85 -16.01
N GLU A 389 -16.13 -14.04 -15.97
CA GLU A 389 -17.51 -14.26 -15.53
C GLU A 389 -17.74 -13.72 -14.11
N ILE A 390 -16.81 -14.04 -13.20
CA ILE A 390 -16.84 -13.60 -11.79
C ILE A 390 -16.78 -12.08 -11.68
N PHE A 391 -15.89 -11.42 -12.45
CA PHE A 391 -15.78 -9.96 -12.49
C PHE A 391 -17.04 -9.30 -13.05
N ASP A 392 -17.50 -9.77 -14.21
CA ASP A 392 -18.64 -9.18 -14.91
C ASP A 392 -19.93 -9.30 -14.09
N ARG A 393 -20.12 -10.41 -13.37
CA ARG A 393 -21.32 -10.70 -12.61
C ARG A 393 -21.63 -9.63 -11.58
N GLU A 394 -20.67 -9.28 -10.75
CA GLU A 394 -20.85 -8.32 -9.65
C GLU A 394 -20.32 -6.92 -9.97
N ALA A 395 -19.47 -6.76 -10.97
CA ALA A 395 -18.92 -5.50 -11.49
C ALA A 395 -18.50 -4.51 -10.36
N LEU A 396 -17.76 -5.00 -9.35
CA LEU A 396 -17.51 -4.33 -8.08
C LEU A 396 -16.85 -2.96 -8.23
N LEU A 397 -17.34 -1.99 -7.47
CA LEU A 397 -16.73 -0.69 -7.24
C LEU A 397 -16.27 -0.58 -5.79
N GLY A 398 -15.25 0.25 -5.57
CA GLY A 398 -14.82 0.68 -4.26
C GLY A 398 -14.63 2.20 -4.25
N VAL A 399 -15.72 2.97 -4.21
CA VAL A 399 -15.64 4.42 -4.01
C VAL A 399 -15.36 4.67 -2.54
N SER A 400 -14.16 5.18 -2.26
CA SER A 400 -13.65 5.47 -0.92
C SER A 400 -13.63 6.98 -0.68
N ILE A 401 -13.54 7.36 0.58
CA ILE A 401 -13.32 8.73 1.02
C ILE A 401 -11.98 8.78 1.74
N THR A 402 -11.16 9.79 1.47
CA THR A 402 -9.95 10.10 2.25
C THR A 402 -10.05 11.49 2.84
N GLY A 403 -9.50 11.69 4.05
CA GLY A 403 -9.60 12.96 4.76
C GLY A 403 -10.90 13.14 5.52
N PHE A 404 -11.49 12.08 6.03
CA PHE A 404 -12.67 12.15 6.90
C PHE A 404 -12.47 13.14 8.03
N MET A 405 -11.32 13.08 8.69
CA MET A 405 -10.99 13.89 9.87
C MET A 405 -10.67 15.36 9.55
N ASN A 406 -10.63 15.73 8.25
CA ASN A 406 -10.45 17.14 7.83
C ASN A 406 -11.79 17.91 7.73
N ASN A 407 -12.92 17.22 7.55
CA ASN A 407 -14.26 17.79 7.55
C ASN A 407 -15.25 16.84 8.25
N PRO A 408 -15.09 16.59 9.56
CA PRO A 408 -15.82 15.54 10.26
C PRO A 408 -17.34 15.81 10.32
N GLU A 409 -17.76 17.08 10.38
CA GLU A 409 -19.18 17.45 10.44
C GLU A 409 -19.97 17.01 9.21
N ILE A 410 -19.36 17.06 8.03
CA ILE A 410 -19.98 16.61 6.77
C ILE A 410 -19.79 15.10 6.61
N LEU A 411 -18.55 14.61 6.77
CA LEU A 411 -18.18 13.28 6.33
C LEU A 411 -18.58 12.16 7.30
N PHE A 412 -18.85 12.48 8.58
CA PHE A 412 -19.41 11.52 9.55
C PHE A 412 -20.90 11.70 9.82
N ASN A 413 -21.55 12.60 9.10
CA ASN A 413 -23.01 12.74 9.20
C ASN A 413 -23.68 11.53 8.52
N PRO A 414 -24.49 10.72 9.26
CA PRO A 414 -25.10 9.50 8.73
C PRO A 414 -26.01 9.74 7.53
N GLU A 415 -26.79 10.82 7.53
CA GLU A 415 -27.73 11.15 6.44
C GLU A 415 -26.97 11.54 5.16
N ILE A 416 -25.91 12.35 5.31
CA ILE A 416 -25.04 12.75 4.19
C ILE A 416 -24.32 11.53 3.61
N GLN A 417 -23.78 10.63 4.45
CA GLN A 417 -23.15 9.39 4.00
C GLN A 417 -24.14 8.51 3.22
N ARG A 418 -25.34 8.26 3.76
CA ARG A 418 -26.37 7.45 3.08
C ARG A 418 -26.78 8.05 1.74
N LYS A 419 -27.00 9.36 1.70
CA LYS A 419 -27.35 10.05 0.46
C LYS A 419 -26.23 9.97 -0.58
N GLY A 420 -24.98 10.16 -0.17
CA GLY A 420 -23.83 9.98 -1.04
C GLY A 420 -23.73 8.55 -1.61
N ALA A 421 -23.89 7.52 -0.77
CA ALA A 421 -23.91 6.13 -1.20
C ALA A 421 -25.07 5.82 -2.17
N GLU A 422 -26.25 6.39 -1.92
CA GLU A 422 -27.39 6.27 -2.84
C GLU A 422 -27.11 6.90 -4.20
N ILE A 423 -26.49 8.08 -4.24
CA ILE A 423 -26.08 8.74 -5.48
C ILE A 423 -25.11 7.82 -6.25
N ILE A 424 -24.13 7.21 -5.58
CA ILE A 424 -23.20 6.30 -6.23
C ILE A 424 -23.91 5.10 -6.86
N LYS A 425 -24.85 4.46 -6.14
CA LYS A 425 -25.63 3.34 -6.67
C LYS A 425 -26.44 3.72 -7.91
N ASN A 426 -27.13 4.86 -7.87
CA ASN A 426 -27.96 5.33 -8.97
C ASN A 426 -27.13 5.70 -10.20
N ILE A 427 -26.06 6.46 -10.05
CA ILE A 427 -25.15 6.82 -11.15
C ILE A 427 -24.45 5.60 -11.72
N ASN A 428 -24.02 4.65 -10.86
CA ASN A 428 -23.46 3.38 -11.35
C ASN A 428 -24.48 2.63 -12.22
N LYS A 429 -25.73 2.54 -11.81
CA LYS A 429 -26.79 1.88 -12.59
C LYS A 429 -26.97 2.52 -13.97
N GLU A 430 -27.00 3.86 -14.05
CA GLU A 430 -27.16 4.61 -15.28
C GLU A 430 -25.95 4.44 -16.21
N VAL A 431 -24.74 4.69 -15.71
CA VAL A 431 -23.52 4.59 -16.49
C VAL A 431 -23.23 3.14 -16.92
N ALA A 432 -23.47 2.14 -16.05
CA ALA A 432 -23.32 0.72 -16.39
C ALA A 432 -24.22 0.33 -17.56
N LYS A 433 -25.48 0.79 -17.57
CA LYS A 433 -26.40 0.57 -18.69
C LYS A 433 -25.88 1.21 -19.98
N LEU A 434 -25.35 2.43 -19.93
CA LEU A 434 -24.83 3.13 -21.11
C LEU A 434 -23.62 2.42 -21.72
N ILE A 435 -22.70 1.92 -20.90
CA ILE A 435 -21.49 1.22 -21.39
C ILE A 435 -21.70 -0.28 -21.61
N GLY A 436 -22.85 -0.85 -21.19
CA GLY A 436 -23.22 -2.24 -21.43
C GLY A 436 -22.53 -3.24 -20.51
N ILE A 437 -22.39 -2.91 -19.21
CA ILE A 437 -21.92 -3.82 -18.16
C ILE A 437 -23.00 -3.99 -17.08
N ASN A 438 -22.83 -4.95 -16.17
CA ASN A 438 -23.72 -5.12 -15.05
C ASN A 438 -23.60 -3.97 -14.05
N GLN A 439 -24.69 -3.71 -13.32
CA GLN A 439 -24.66 -2.83 -12.15
C GLN A 439 -23.82 -3.47 -11.04
N ALA A 440 -23.07 -2.65 -10.32
CA ALA A 440 -22.22 -3.15 -9.24
C ALA A 440 -23.03 -3.67 -8.05
N ALA A 441 -22.68 -4.85 -7.56
CA ALA A 441 -23.28 -5.40 -6.36
C ALA A 441 -22.87 -4.61 -5.09
N ARG A 442 -21.65 -4.11 -5.03
CA ARG A 442 -21.14 -3.27 -3.93
C ARG A 442 -20.37 -2.09 -4.51
N THR A 443 -20.59 -0.90 -3.96
CA THR A 443 -20.11 0.35 -4.57
C THR A 443 -19.19 1.19 -3.70
N THR A 444 -19.27 1.08 -2.38
CA THR A 444 -18.57 1.94 -1.43
C THR A 444 -17.70 1.16 -0.46
N CYS A 445 -16.57 1.73 -0.11
CA CYS A 445 -15.64 1.21 0.89
C CYS A 445 -14.88 2.35 1.56
N VAL A 446 -13.99 2.06 2.49
CA VAL A 446 -12.95 2.99 2.94
C VAL A 446 -11.61 2.28 2.89
N LYS A 447 -10.69 2.79 2.08
CA LYS A 447 -9.34 2.25 1.96
C LYS A 447 -8.34 3.02 2.83
N PRO A 448 -7.14 2.45 3.11
CA PRO A 448 -6.13 3.10 3.95
C PRO A 448 -5.53 4.39 3.36
N SER A 449 -5.65 4.62 2.05
CA SER A 449 -5.31 5.87 1.35
C SER A 449 -3.86 6.34 1.43
N GLY A 450 -2.86 5.47 1.41
CA GLY A 450 -1.45 5.86 1.54
C GLY A 450 -1.00 6.97 0.56
N ASN A 451 -0.74 6.61 -0.71
CA ASN A 451 -0.30 7.58 -1.73
C ASN A 451 -1.43 8.52 -2.18
N ALA A 452 -2.69 8.06 -2.18
CA ALA A 452 -3.81 8.88 -2.60
C ALA A 452 -4.00 10.09 -1.69
N SER A 453 -3.90 9.93 -0.38
CA SER A 453 -3.97 11.05 0.57
C SER A 453 -2.86 12.07 0.35
N VAL A 454 -1.65 11.63 -0.02
CA VAL A 454 -0.52 12.52 -0.36
C VAL A 454 -0.82 13.31 -1.64
N LEU A 455 -1.29 12.64 -2.71
CA LEU A 455 -1.65 13.29 -3.97
C LEU A 455 -2.78 14.31 -3.79
N LEU A 456 -3.73 14.01 -2.93
CA LEU A 456 -4.90 14.85 -2.65
C LEU A 456 -4.67 15.87 -1.54
N GLY A 457 -3.53 15.82 -0.83
CA GLY A 457 -3.17 16.75 0.24
C GLY A 457 -4.13 16.69 1.44
N THR A 458 -4.41 15.51 1.95
CA THR A 458 -5.43 15.28 2.99
C THR A 458 -4.98 14.21 4.00
N ALA A 459 -5.66 14.11 5.14
CA ALA A 459 -5.49 13.00 6.07
C ALA A 459 -5.78 11.65 5.40
N SER A 460 -5.19 10.58 5.88
CA SER A 460 -5.25 9.25 5.26
C SER A 460 -6.53 8.50 5.65
N GLY A 461 -7.42 8.26 4.70
CA GLY A 461 -8.67 7.52 4.89
C GLY A 461 -9.49 8.06 6.05
N ILE A 462 -9.85 7.18 6.99
CA ILE A 462 -10.61 7.50 8.21
C ILE A 462 -9.71 7.86 9.41
N HIS A 463 -8.37 7.93 9.21
CA HIS A 463 -7.43 8.19 10.29
C HIS A 463 -7.31 9.68 10.60
N GLY A 464 -6.98 10.01 11.85
CA GLY A 464 -6.69 11.37 12.29
C GLY A 464 -5.48 11.98 11.61
N GLU A 465 -5.46 13.31 11.53
CA GLU A 465 -4.24 14.04 11.21
C GLU A 465 -3.16 13.72 12.22
N HIS A 466 -1.90 13.74 11.77
CA HIS A 466 -0.80 13.42 12.66
C HIS A 466 -0.72 14.39 13.86
N SER A 467 -0.64 15.69 13.56
CA SER A 467 -0.68 16.79 14.50
C SER A 467 -1.01 18.10 13.77
N LYS A 468 -1.14 19.21 14.50
CA LYS A 468 -1.45 20.52 13.92
C LYS A 468 -0.39 20.99 12.92
N LYS A 469 0.90 20.76 13.25
CA LYS A 469 2.06 21.02 12.39
C LYS A 469 3.01 19.84 12.49
N TYR A 470 3.50 19.37 11.35
CA TYR A 470 4.45 18.25 11.31
C TYR A 470 5.31 18.27 10.06
N PHE A 471 6.48 17.65 10.12
CA PHE A 471 7.22 17.28 8.92
C PHE A 471 6.73 15.95 8.39
N ARG A 472 6.42 15.92 7.09
CA ARG A 472 6.31 14.67 6.34
C ARG A 472 7.67 14.37 5.72
N ASN A 473 8.37 13.38 6.23
CA ASN A 473 9.69 12.97 5.78
C ASN A 473 9.58 11.91 4.68
N VAL A 474 10.28 12.14 3.58
CA VAL A 474 10.32 11.22 2.43
C VAL A 474 11.78 10.91 2.11
N GLN A 475 12.12 9.63 2.12
CA GLN A 475 13.45 9.17 1.71
C GLN A 475 13.53 9.11 0.20
N VAL A 476 14.65 9.58 -0.37
CA VAL A 476 14.89 9.71 -1.80
C VAL A 476 16.33 9.32 -2.09
N ASN A 477 16.56 8.54 -3.14
CA ASN A 477 17.92 8.23 -3.56
C ASN A 477 18.62 9.49 -4.09
N LYS A 478 19.90 9.67 -3.75
CA LYS A 478 20.71 10.83 -4.16
C LYS A 478 20.90 10.95 -5.68
N GLU A 479 20.70 9.85 -6.40
CA GLU A 479 20.79 9.83 -7.87
C GLU A 479 19.48 10.24 -8.56
N GLU A 480 18.37 10.36 -7.83
CA GLU A 480 17.10 10.79 -8.40
C GLU A 480 17.11 12.30 -8.74
N ASP A 481 16.80 12.65 -10.00
CA ASP A 481 16.84 14.04 -10.49
C ASP A 481 15.86 14.95 -9.74
N LEU A 482 14.68 14.45 -9.38
CA LEU A 482 13.70 15.20 -8.57
C LEU A 482 14.27 15.58 -7.20
N GLY A 483 14.96 14.64 -6.53
CA GLY A 483 15.63 14.89 -5.26
C GLY A 483 16.75 15.92 -5.38
N LYS A 484 17.58 15.81 -6.44
CA LYS A 484 18.65 16.79 -6.75
C LYS A 484 18.08 18.18 -6.98
N TYR A 485 16.96 18.27 -7.69
CA TYR A 485 16.31 19.56 -8.00
C TYR A 485 15.72 20.21 -6.73
N ILE A 486 15.00 19.45 -5.89
CA ILE A 486 14.53 19.97 -4.61
C ILE A 486 15.69 20.47 -3.76
N LYS A 487 16.78 19.71 -3.69
CA LYS A 487 17.96 20.10 -2.91
C LYS A 487 18.60 21.40 -3.43
N SER A 488 18.64 21.61 -4.74
CA SER A 488 19.17 22.84 -5.35
C SER A 488 18.30 24.07 -5.05
N MET A 489 16.97 23.89 -5.04
CA MET A 489 16.02 24.98 -4.82
C MET A 489 15.74 25.27 -3.33
N ASN A 490 15.62 24.21 -2.54
CA ASN A 490 15.25 24.23 -1.12
C ASN A 490 16.21 23.38 -0.26
N PRO A 491 17.51 23.74 -0.18
CA PRO A 491 18.52 22.89 0.47
C PRO A 491 18.22 22.60 1.94
N LYS A 492 17.54 23.51 2.66
CA LYS A 492 17.16 23.32 4.09
C LYS A 492 16.13 22.23 4.32
N MET A 493 15.38 21.84 3.28
CA MET A 493 14.45 20.73 3.34
C MET A 493 15.14 19.36 3.32
N VAL A 494 16.42 19.29 2.87
CA VAL A 494 17.09 18.04 2.51
C VAL A 494 18.24 17.73 3.47
N GLU A 495 18.21 16.57 4.08
CA GLU A 495 19.27 16.04 4.95
C GLU A 495 19.75 14.68 4.42
N ASN A 496 20.96 14.26 4.82
CA ASN A 496 21.39 12.88 4.60
C ASN A 496 20.52 11.94 5.43
N SER A 497 20.16 10.79 4.85
CA SER A 497 19.42 9.75 5.57
C SER A 497 20.32 9.11 6.63
N LEU A 498 19.85 9.09 7.87
CA LEU A 498 20.52 8.39 8.97
C LEU A 498 20.34 6.85 8.89
N TRP A 499 19.44 6.39 8.01
CA TRP A 499 19.05 4.99 7.85
C TRP A 499 19.57 4.37 6.56
N SER A 500 20.31 5.11 5.75
CA SER A 500 20.94 4.63 4.52
C SER A 500 22.25 3.92 4.83
N ASN A 501 22.36 2.65 4.44
CA ASN A 501 23.55 1.83 4.73
C ASN A 501 24.83 2.31 4.03
N ASN A 502 24.74 3.06 2.92
CA ASN A 502 25.86 3.46 2.06
C ASN A 502 25.86 4.97 1.75
N ASP A 503 25.24 5.78 2.59
CA ASP A 503 25.04 7.22 2.34
C ASP A 503 24.39 7.51 0.96
N SER A 504 23.56 6.57 0.47
CA SER A 504 22.94 6.64 -0.86
C SER A 504 21.71 7.52 -0.91
N ASP A 505 21.14 7.90 0.23
CA ASP A 505 19.83 8.52 0.28
C ASP A 505 19.82 9.83 1.05
N TRP A 506 18.89 10.70 0.64
CA TRP A 506 18.45 11.86 1.38
C TRP A 506 17.10 11.64 2.04
N VAL A 507 16.81 12.45 3.04
CA VAL A 507 15.47 12.65 3.58
C VAL A 507 15.04 14.07 3.26
N ILE A 508 13.90 14.21 2.60
CA ILE A 508 13.25 15.50 2.31
C ILE A 508 12.13 15.70 3.33
N SER A 509 12.18 16.79 4.07
CA SER A 509 11.19 17.16 5.08
C SER A 509 10.22 18.20 4.52
N PHE A 510 8.97 17.80 4.30
CA PHE A 510 7.90 18.67 3.84
C PHE A 510 7.10 19.21 5.04
N PRO A 511 7.08 20.54 5.25
CA PRO A 511 6.26 21.15 6.30
C PRO A 511 4.76 21.03 5.97
N ILE A 512 3.99 20.40 6.84
CA ILE A 512 2.55 20.22 6.68
C ILE A 512 1.80 20.92 7.81
N VAL A 513 0.78 21.69 7.45
CA VAL A 513 -0.14 22.30 8.40
C VAL A 513 -1.51 21.66 8.21
N ALA A 514 -2.01 20.98 9.23
CA ALA A 514 -3.35 20.41 9.21
C ALA A 514 -4.42 21.51 9.09
N LYS A 515 -5.56 21.15 8.49
CA LYS A 515 -6.72 22.05 8.47
C LYS A 515 -7.17 22.43 9.87
N GLU A 516 -7.74 23.61 9.99
CA GLU A 516 -8.33 24.13 11.23
C GLU A 516 -9.34 23.17 11.79
N ASN A 517 -10.04 22.77 12.29
CA ASN A 517 -11.08 21.84 12.76
C ASN A 517 -10.80 20.35 12.49
N SER A 518 -9.58 19.99 12.11
CA SER A 518 -9.22 18.57 11.94
C SER A 518 -9.20 17.83 13.27
N ILE A 519 -9.59 16.56 13.24
CA ILE A 519 -9.43 15.65 14.37
C ILE A 519 -8.05 15.00 14.28
N PHE A 520 -7.30 15.03 15.39
CA PHE A 520 -5.93 14.55 15.45
C PHE A 520 -5.85 13.12 15.99
N LYS A 521 -4.83 12.40 15.58
CA LYS A 521 -4.59 11.00 15.94
C LYS A 521 -4.61 10.76 17.46
N LYS A 522 -4.03 11.66 18.25
CA LYS A 522 -4.00 11.56 19.73
C LYS A 522 -5.40 11.62 20.38
N GLN A 523 -6.42 12.08 19.64
CA GLN A 523 -7.80 12.18 20.10
C GLN A 523 -8.62 10.90 19.78
N LEU A 524 -8.05 9.97 19.03
CA LEU A 524 -8.74 8.85 18.38
C LEU A 524 -8.22 7.48 18.82
N TYR A 525 -7.76 7.33 20.08
CA TYR A 525 -7.29 6.03 20.55
C TYR A 525 -8.47 5.09 20.88
N GLY A 526 -8.26 3.80 20.67
CA GLY A 526 -9.15 2.73 21.07
C GLY A 526 -10.57 2.87 20.52
N ILE A 527 -11.54 2.80 21.42
CA ILE A 527 -12.98 2.79 21.12
C ILE A 527 -13.43 4.03 20.36
N LYS A 528 -12.85 5.19 20.62
CA LYS A 528 -13.23 6.44 19.92
C LYS A 528 -13.06 6.32 18.40
N GLN A 529 -11.97 5.73 17.92
CA GLN A 529 -11.78 5.50 16.50
C GLN A 529 -12.75 4.41 15.99
N LEU A 530 -12.96 3.37 16.77
CA LEU A 530 -13.86 2.27 16.41
C LEU A 530 -15.32 2.73 16.24
N GLU A 531 -15.77 3.72 17.00
CA GLU A 531 -17.11 4.31 16.86
C GLU A 531 -17.25 5.02 15.49
N TYR A 532 -16.24 5.77 15.04
CA TYR A 532 -16.24 6.37 13.69
C TYR A 532 -16.24 5.30 12.60
N VAL A 533 -15.46 4.23 12.79
CA VAL A 533 -15.41 3.08 11.86
C VAL A 533 -16.80 2.42 11.78
N LYS A 534 -17.42 2.12 12.92
CA LYS A 534 -18.75 1.51 12.99
C LYS A 534 -19.81 2.40 12.31
N ASN A 535 -19.84 3.70 12.62
CA ASN A 535 -20.76 4.65 11.99
C ASN A 535 -20.61 4.67 10.47
N THR A 536 -19.37 4.71 9.97
CA THR A 536 -19.09 4.75 8.54
C THR A 536 -19.40 3.40 7.87
N GLN A 537 -19.17 2.26 8.54
CA GLN A 537 -19.57 0.96 8.04
C GLN A 537 -21.08 0.91 7.79
N GLN A 538 -21.88 1.32 8.76
CA GLN A 538 -23.36 1.27 8.68
C GLN A 538 -23.93 2.22 7.63
N ASN A 539 -23.41 3.45 7.53
CA ASN A 539 -24.07 4.52 6.77
C ASN A 539 -23.47 4.74 5.37
N TRP A 540 -22.21 4.37 5.16
CA TRP A 540 -21.53 4.51 3.89
C TRP A 540 -21.36 3.16 3.19
N VAL A 541 -20.75 2.18 3.87
CA VAL A 541 -20.34 0.92 3.23
C VAL A 541 -21.54 -0.01 3.03
N GLU A 542 -22.30 -0.28 4.06
CA GLU A 542 -23.46 -1.19 3.97
C GLU A 542 -24.56 -0.59 3.14
N TYR A 543 -24.78 0.73 3.26
CA TYR A 543 -25.78 1.44 2.46
C TYR A 543 -25.42 1.49 0.96
N GLY A 544 -24.15 1.43 0.62
CA GLY A 544 -23.65 1.34 -0.76
C GLY A 544 -23.71 -0.07 -1.37
N THR A 545 -24.30 -1.06 -0.70
CA THR A 545 -24.48 -2.43 -1.18
C THR A 545 -25.88 -2.61 -1.80
N ASN A 546 -25.91 -3.20 -3.00
CA ASN A 546 -27.14 -3.69 -3.66
C ASN A 546 -27.25 -5.17 -3.31
N VAL A 547 -27.90 -5.48 -2.20
CA VAL A 547 -27.94 -6.83 -1.62
C VAL A 547 -28.50 -7.87 -2.59
N GLU A 548 -29.49 -7.46 -3.40
CA GLU A 548 -30.15 -8.28 -4.41
C GLU A 548 -29.22 -8.66 -5.60
N LEU A 549 -28.10 -7.95 -5.78
CA LEU A 549 -27.11 -8.22 -6.82
C LEU A 549 -25.91 -9.01 -6.29
N CYS A 550 -25.82 -9.21 -4.98
CA CYS A 550 -24.74 -9.95 -4.38
C CYS A 550 -24.92 -11.45 -4.58
N THR A 551 -23.86 -12.15 -4.92
CA THR A 551 -23.85 -13.64 -5.01
C THR A 551 -24.09 -14.30 -3.65
N ASP A 552 -23.77 -13.60 -2.58
CA ASP A 552 -24.11 -13.94 -1.21
C ASP A 552 -24.51 -12.61 -0.53
N PRO A 553 -25.75 -12.49 -0.01
CA PRO A 553 -26.26 -11.26 0.59
C PRO A 553 -25.50 -10.82 1.85
N SER A 554 -24.66 -11.67 2.40
CA SER A 554 -23.83 -11.36 3.57
C SER A 554 -22.50 -10.75 3.22
N ILE A 555 -22.10 -10.76 1.94
CA ILE A 555 -20.83 -10.13 1.52
C ILE A 555 -20.95 -8.62 1.60
N ARG A 556 -20.01 -7.99 2.28
CA ARG A 556 -19.90 -6.54 2.40
C ARG A 556 -18.48 -6.05 2.12
N HIS A 557 -18.35 -4.83 1.70
CA HIS A 557 -17.08 -4.11 1.78
C HIS A 557 -16.80 -3.68 3.22
N ASN A 558 -15.66 -3.07 3.46
CA ASN A 558 -15.22 -2.74 4.81
C ASN A 558 -14.63 -1.33 4.90
N VAL A 559 -14.67 -0.78 6.09
CA VAL A 559 -13.87 0.38 6.49
C VAL A 559 -12.51 -0.13 6.95
N SER A 560 -11.52 -0.14 6.06
CA SER A 560 -10.15 -0.52 6.42
C SER A 560 -9.54 0.54 7.34
N ASN A 561 -9.02 0.11 8.47
CA ASN A 561 -8.53 1.02 9.50
C ASN A 561 -7.43 0.39 10.35
N THR A 562 -6.69 1.25 11.06
CA THR A 562 -5.71 0.85 12.08
C THR A 562 -6.04 1.60 13.37
N ILE A 563 -6.29 0.87 14.43
CA ILE A 563 -6.62 1.38 15.76
C ILE A 563 -5.34 1.42 16.60
N VAL A 564 -5.02 2.57 17.17
CA VAL A 564 -4.03 2.68 18.23
C VAL A 564 -4.70 2.30 19.54
N VAL A 565 -4.26 1.19 20.12
CA VAL A 565 -4.92 0.57 21.29
C VAL A 565 -4.37 1.18 22.57
N ASP A 566 -5.20 1.90 23.29
CA ASP A 566 -4.91 2.43 24.63
C ASP A 566 -5.22 1.42 25.73
N ASP A 567 -6.30 0.68 25.60
CA ASP A 567 -6.66 -0.44 26.47
C ASP A 567 -7.02 -1.67 25.62
N TRP A 568 -6.25 -2.75 25.77
CA TRP A 568 -6.42 -3.96 24.96
C TRP A 568 -7.70 -4.74 25.29
N ASP A 569 -8.09 -4.77 26.57
CA ASP A 569 -9.23 -5.55 27.02
C ASP A 569 -10.54 -4.86 26.58
N ASP A 570 -10.64 -3.55 26.81
CA ASP A 570 -11.80 -2.75 26.38
C ASP A 570 -11.96 -2.75 24.86
N VAL A 571 -10.88 -2.58 24.11
CA VAL A 571 -10.89 -2.59 22.64
C VAL A 571 -11.30 -3.97 22.11
N ALA A 572 -10.76 -5.06 22.66
CA ALA A 572 -11.10 -6.40 22.23
C ALA A 572 -12.57 -6.72 22.53
N GLU A 573 -13.07 -6.35 23.71
CA GLU A 573 -14.47 -6.51 24.08
C GLU A 573 -15.40 -5.75 23.14
N PHE A 574 -15.11 -4.48 22.90
CA PHE A 574 -15.88 -3.64 21.98
C PHE A 574 -15.95 -4.23 20.56
N ILE A 575 -14.80 -4.69 20.02
CA ILE A 575 -14.76 -5.33 18.70
C ILE A 575 -15.62 -6.59 18.67
N TYR A 576 -15.50 -7.46 19.68
CA TYR A 576 -16.28 -8.71 19.71
C TYR A 576 -17.79 -8.48 19.86
N GLU A 577 -18.21 -7.57 20.71
CA GLU A 577 -19.62 -7.22 20.89
C GLU A 577 -20.22 -6.54 19.66
N ASN A 578 -19.40 -5.82 18.89
CA ASN A 578 -19.81 -5.14 17.67
C ASN A 578 -19.30 -5.85 16.38
N LYS A 579 -18.95 -7.14 16.46
CA LYS A 579 -18.38 -7.89 15.32
C LYS A 579 -19.23 -7.88 14.06
N ASP A 580 -20.52 -7.59 14.16
CA ASP A 580 -21.41 -7.47 13.01
C ASP A 580 -21.12 -6.25 12.14
N TYR A 581 -20.40 -5.25 12.67
CA TYR A 581 -20.01 -4.02 11.97
C TYR A 581 -18.56 -3.98 11.54
N PHE A 582 -17.76 -4.97 11.96
CA PHE A 582 -16.34 -5.05 11.59
C PHE A 582 -16.08 -6.28 10.73
N VAL A 583 -15.34 -6.10 9.64
CA VAL A 583 -14.77 -7.22 8.90
C VAL A 583 -13.40 -7.52 9.46
N GLY A 584 -12.48 -6.57 9.42
CA GLY A 584 -11.17 -6.67 10.02
C GLY A 584 -10.72 -5.33 10.56
N VAL A 585 -9.95 -5.36 11.63
CA VAL A 585 -9.38 -4.20 12.30
C VAL A 585 -7.91 -4.48 12.56
N SER A 586 -7.03 -3.59 12.11
CA SER A 586 -5.61 -3.66 12.46
C SER A 586 -5.39 -2.96 13.79
N LEU A 587 -4.69 -3.63 14.71
CA LEU A 587 -4.42 -3.13 16.05
C LEU A 587 -2.95 -2.79 16.20
N LEU A 588 -2.64 -1.63 16.78
CA LEU A 588 -1.29 -1.13 16.97
C LEU A 588 -1.11 -0.59 18.39
N ALA A 589 -0.08 -1.04 19.08
CA ALA A 589 0.29 -0.46 20.39
C ALA A 589 0.68 1.03 20.23
N PRO A 590 0.42 1.88 21.23
CA PRO A 590 0.71 3.31 21.15
C PRO A 590 2.20 3.65 21.18
N THR A 591 3.05 2.67 21.46
CA THR A 591 4.49 2.84 21.69
C THR A 591 5.32 2.81 20.40
N GLY A 592 6.25 3.72 20.26
CA GLY A 592 7.61 3.46 19.77
C GLY A 592 7.93 3.68 18.32
N ASP A 593 7.03 3.63 17.39
CA ASP A 593 7.41 3.72 15.96
C ASP A 593 7.57 5.16 15.43
N LYS A 594 7.51 6.18 16.31
CA LYS A 594 7.43 7.58 15.90
C LYS A 594 8.47 8.50 16.52
N ASP A 595 9.23 8.02 17.50
CA ASP A 595 10.16 8.86 18.26
C ASP A 595 11.62 8.73 17.79
N TYR A 596 11.87 8.08 16.65
CA TYR A 596 13.19 8.00 16.08
C TYR A 596 13.48 9.16 15.11
N ALA A 597 14.75 9.49 14.95
CA ALA A 597 15.17 10.56 14.04
C ALA A 597 14.74 10.28 12.60
N GLN A 598 14.25 11.30 11.91
CA GLN A 598 13.75 11.23 10.53
C GLN A 598 12.57 10.26 10.34
N ALA A 599 11.76 10.00 11.38
CA ALA A 599 10.52 9.26 11.27
C ALA A 599 9.62 9.85 10.16
N PRO A 600 8.82 9.02 9.44
CA PRO A 600 7.98 9.49 8.33
C PRO A 600 7.06 10.66 8.67
N PHE A 601 6.66 10.78 9.94
CA PHE A 601 5.91 11.89 10.49
C PHE A 601 6.62 12.39 11.75
N THR A 602 6.94 13.68 11.80
CA THR A 602 7.58 14.29 12.94
C THR A 602 6.78 15.50 13.41
N GLU A 603 6.14 15.40 14.57
CA GLU A 603 5.34 16.48 15.14
C GLU A 603 6.19 17.73 15.40
N ILE A 604 5.64 18.89 15.12
CA ILE A 604 6.23 20.21 15.44
C ILE A 604 5.42 20.84 16.57
N ILE A 605 6.07 21.03 17.69
CA ILE A 605 5.48 21.68 18.87
C ILE A 605 5.75 23.19 18.76
N GLU A 606 4.70 24.00 18.90
CA GLU A 606 4.83 25.47 18.83
C GLU A 606 5.48 26.06 20.06
N THR A 607 6.03 27.25 19.93
CA THR A 607 6.79 27.91 21.01
C THR A 607 6.00 28.00 22.32
N GLU A 608 4.71 28.29 22.27
CA GLU A 608 3.85 28.41 23.45
C GLU A 608 3.74 27.08 24.21
N ASP A 609 3.58 25.98 23.49
CA ASP A 609 3.51 24.65 24.07
C ASP A 609 4.88 24.12 24.52
N ILE A 610 5.97 24.51 23.81
CA ILE A 610 7.35 24.25 24.27
C ILE A 610 7.61 24.97 25.60
N VAL A 611 7.23 26.25 25.71
CA VAL A 611 7.37 27.01 26.98
C VAL A 611 6.52 26.40 28.08
N LYS A 612 5.30 25.97 27.77
CA LYS A 612 4.42 25.30 28.73
C LYS A 612 4.99 23.98 29.23
N LYS A 613 5.59 23.19 28.32
CA LYS A 613 6.17 21.87 28.61
C LYS A 613 7.48 21.95 29.39
N TYR A 614 8.34 22.91 29.07
CA TYR A 614 9.72 22.99 29.57
C TYR A 614 10.03 24.27 30.39
N GLY A 615 9.14 25.24 30.40
CA GLY A 615 9.32 26.48 31.14
C GLY A 615 10.57 27.26 30.68
N LYS A 616 11.32 27.80 31.63
CA LYS A 616 12.56 28.58 31.35
C LYS A 616 13.66 27.78 30.63
N ALA A 617 13.60 26.45 30.68
CA ALA A 617 14.54 25.58 29.96
C ALA A 617 14.44 25.72 28.45
N SER A 618 13.24 26.03 27.93
CA SER A 618 13.02 26.26 26.48
C SER A 618 13.75 27.50 25.97
N LEU A 619 13.83 28.55 26.79
CA LEU A 619 14.56 29.79 26.45
C LEU A 619 16.07 29.54 26.38
N PHE A 620 16.59 28.70 27.24
CA PHE A 620 17.99 28.26 27.18
C PHE A 620 18.27 27.45 25.91
N ALA A 621 17.40 26.48 25.57
CA ALA A 621 17.52 25.67 24.39
C ALA A 621 17.43 26.52 23.11
N SER A 622 16.52 27.51 23.05
CA SER A 622 16.38 28.44 21.92
C SER A 622 17.65 29.30 21.75
N GLY A 623 18.25 29.79 22.88
CA GLY A 623 19.51 30.53 22.83
C GLY A 623 20.66 29.73 22.22
N LEU A 624 20.78 28.45 22.59
CA LEU A 624 21.83 27.58 22.05
C LEU A 624 21.71 27.38 20.51
N ILE A 625 20.50 27.37 19.99
CA ILE A 625 20.27 27.21 18.53
C ILE A 625 20.59 28.50 17.79
N VAL A 626 20.23 29.65 18.36
CA VAL A 626 20.48 30.97 17.76
C VAL A 626 21.98 31.31 17.80
N ASP A 627 22.70 30.95 18.90
CA ASP A 627 24.11 31.26 19.08
C ASP A 627 25.09 30.34 18.33
N GLY A 628 24.62 29.26 17.74
CA GLY A 628 25.38 28.42 16.83
C GLY A 628 25.06 26.92 16.85
N LEU A 629 24.83 26.37 15.68
CA LEU A 629 24.60 24.93 15.43
C LEU A 629 25.71 24.04 16.03
N HIS A 630 26.95 24.51 16.12
CA HIS A 630 28.05 23.75 16.72
C HIS A 630 27.84 23.48 18.22
N ALA A 631 27.43 24.47 19.00
CA ALA A 631 27.18 24.30 20.42
C ALA A 631 26.01 23.35 20.70
N PHE A 632 24.95 23.42 19.88
CA PHE A 632 23.82 22.50 19.95
C PHE A 632 24.23 21.05 19.62
N GLY A 633 24.92 20.83 18.50
CA GLY A 633 25.39 19.50 18.09
C GLY A 633 26.29 18.86 19.13
N HIS A 634 27.22 19.63 19.67
CA HIS A 634 28.13 19.16 20.73
C HIS A 634 27.39 18.78 22.01
N LEU A 635 26.42 19.60 22.43
CA LEU A 635 25.62 19.32 23.63
C LEU A 635 24.73 18.09 23.42
N TRP A 636 24.12 17.95 22.25
CA TRP A 636 23.33 16.78 21.85
C TRP A 636 24.16 15.49 21.90
N THR A 637 25.33 15.49 21.27
CA THR A 637 26.25 14.34 21.26
C THR A 637 26.70 13.98 22.66
N ALA A 638 27.05 14.99 23.51
CA ALA A 638 27.44 14.76 24.89
C ALA A 638 26.31 14.15 25.73
N CYS A 639 25.08 14.62 25.58
CA CYS A 639 23.92 14.08 26.29
C CYS A 639 23.65 12.62 25.89
N ASN A 640 23.70 12.29 24.60
CA ASN A 640 23.53 10.92 24.10
C ASN A 640 24.65 9.98 24.60
N ALA A 641 25.89 10.44 24.64
CA ALA A 641 27.00 9.66 25.17
C ALA A 641 26.81 9.35 26.68
N ILE A 642 26.29 10.27 27.44
CA ILE A 642 25.99 10.05 28.87
C ILE A 642 24.85 9.05 29.06
N LEU A 643 23.76 9.20 28.30
CA LEU A 643 22.56 8.38 28.42
C LEU A 643 22.74 6.94 27.92
N PHE A 644 23.42 6.78 26.80
CA PHE A 644 23.49 5.50 26.08
C PHE A 644 24.86 4.83 26.17
N GLY A 645 25.82 5.40 26.92
CA GLY A 645 27.17 4.87 27.10
C GLY A 645 27.95 4.78 25.77
N LYS A 646 27.57 5.56 24.74
CA LYS A 646 28.24 5.56 23.44
C LYS A 646 29.55 6.30 23.53
N GLU A 647 30.62 5.71 22.97
CA GLU A 647 31.86 6.45 22.78
C GLU A 647 31.66 7.52 21.71
N ILE A 648 32.13 8.74 22.00
CA ILE A 648 32.17 9.84 21.03
C ILE A 648 33.42 9.63 20.18
N GLU A 649 33.27 9.52 18.86
CA GLU A 649 34.40 9.36 17.94
C GLU A 649 35.35 10.57 18.00
N GLU A 650 36.65 10.31 18.02
CA GLU A 650 37.70 11.37 18.13
C GLU A 650 37.72 12.35 16.93
N THR A 651 37.09 11.98 15.80
CA THR A 651 36.96 12.85 14.62
C THR A 651 36.00 14.01 14.85
N GLU A 652 35.03 13.88 15.75
CA GLU A 652 34.06 14.96 16.06
C GLU A 652 34.53 15.87 17.21
N PHE A 653 35.41 15.36 18.09
CA PHE A 653 35.91 16.08 19.25
C PHE A 653 37.35 15.69 19.59
N ASN A 654 38.23 16.64 19.79
CA ASN A 654 39.47 16.32 20.52
C ASN A 654 39.16 15.94 21.98
N SER A 655 40.01 15.15 22.60
CA SER A 655 39.75 14.58 23.95
C SER A 655 39.48 15.59 25.07
N LEU A 656 39.95 16.83 24.96
CA LEU A 656 39.72 17.93 25.87
C LEU A 656 38.33 18.54 25.72
N LEU A 657 37.85 18.74 24.47
CA LEU A 657 36.52 19.24 24.21
C LEU A 657 35.43 18.22 24.59
N LYS A 658 35.70 16.92 24.42
CA LYS A 658 34.80 15.83 24.85
C LYS A 658 34.49 15.90 26.34
N LYS A 659 35.52 16.01 27.19
CA LYS A 659 35.33 16.12 28.66
C LYS A 659 34.61 17.40 29.07
N ASP A 660 34.88 18.52 28.39
CA ASP A 660 34.26 19.80 28.70
C ASP A 660 32.77 19.80 28.34
N TRP A 661 32.40 19.24 27.16
CA TRP A 661 30.98 19.16 26.77
C TRP A 661 30.16 18.16 27.60
N ILE A 662 30.75 17.03 28.03
CA ILE A 662 30.11 16.13 29.01
C ILE A 662 29.86 16.87 30.37
N ARG A 663 30.84 17.63 30.83
CA ARG A 663 30.70 18.44 32.05
C ARG A 663 29.59 19.49 31.86
N ARG A 664 29.56 20.23 30.75
CA ARG A 664 28.54 21.24 30.43
C ARG A 664 27.16 20.62 30.34
N ALA A 665 27.01 19.46 29.67
CA ALA A 665 25.73 18.76 29.56
C ALA A 665 25.15 18.42 30.92
N LYS A 666 25.99 17.90 31.87
CA LYS A 666 25.57 17.64 33.24
C LYS A 666 25.19 18.93 33.99
N GLN A 667 26.02 19.99 33.91
CA GLN A 667 25.72 21.27 34.53
C GLN A 667 24.43 21.92 34.04
N TYR A 668 24.14 21.82 32.72
CA TYR A 668 22.91 22.35 32.15
C TYR A 668 21.69 21.50 32.51
N ALA A 669 21.84 20.16 32.54
CA ALA A 669 20.80 19.28 33.04
C ALA A 669 20.45 19.59 34.50
N ASP A 670 21.46 19.74 35.39
CA ASP A 670 21.25 20.10 36.79
C ASP A 670 20.56 21.47 36.94
N ARG A 671 21.00 22.45 36.16
CA ARG A 671 20.53 23.83 36.30
C ARG A 671 19.13 24.07 35.77
N TYR A 672 18.77 23.43 34.67
CA TYR A 672 17.55 23.73 33.91
C TYR A 672 16.54 22.57 33.84
N PHE A 673 16.96 21.34 34.11
CA PHE A 673 16.16 20.15 33.92
C PHE A 673 16.11 19.21 35.12
N ASN A 674 16.51 19.67 36.31
CA ASN A 674 16.56 18.88 37.55
C ASN A 674 17.35 17.57 37.36
N SER A 675 18.49 17.63 36.71
CA SER A 675 19.36 16.49 36.38
C SER A 675 18.75 15.48 35.37
N ASP A 676 17.60 15.77 34.77
CA ASP A 676 16.94 14.91 33.80
C ASP A 676 17.49 15.19 32.37
N LEU A 677 18.46 14.38 31.97
CA LEU A 677 19.07 14.46 30.64
C LEU A 677 18.10 14.11 29.51
N ASN A 678 17.13 13.19 29.72
CA ASN A 678 16.12 12.84 28.71
C ASN A 678 15.21 14.04 28.46
N LYS A 679 14.75 14.70 29.53
CA LYS A 679 13.94 15.92 29.42
C LYS A 679 14.71 17.03 28.70
N MET A 680 16.00 17.16 28.94
CA MET A 680 16.87 18.12 28.25
C MET A 680 16.99 17.82 26.78
N ILE A 681 17.25 16.56 26.38
CA ILE A 681 17.32 16.14 24.98
C ILE A 681 16.00 16.38 24.26
N ASN A 682 14.87 16.02 24.86
CA ASN A 682 13.55 16.25 24.27
C ASN A 682 13.26 17.75 24.08
N CYS A 683 13.64 18.58 25.03
CA CYS A 683 13.52 20.04 24.88
C CYS A 683 14.36 20.58 23.73
N LEU A 684 15.62 20.16 23.61
CA LEU A 684 16.51 20.55 22.53
C LEU A 684 15.95 20.09 21.17
N LYS A 685 15.42 18.86 21.09
CA LYS A 685 14.79 18.31 19.88
C LYS A 685 13.58 19.16 19.48
N ASP A 686 12.64 19.41 20.39
CA ASP A 686 11.41 20.14 20.08
C ASP A 686 11.72 21.57 19.62
N VAL A 687 12.65 22.26 20.27
CA VAL A 687 13.09 23.62 19.89
C VAL A 687 13.80 23.61 18.53
N SER A 688 14.69 22.65 18.27
CA SER A 688 15.40 22.52 16.97
C SER A 688 14.44 22.26 15.81
N LEU A 689 13.47 21.36 16.00
CA LEU A 689 12.46 21.05 14.98
C LEU A 689 11.60 22.29 14.65
N TYR A 690 11.23 23.06 15.67
CA TYR A 690 10.47 24.29 15.48
C TYR A 690 11.29 25.37 14.73
N HIS A 691 12.56 25.55 15.07
CA HIS A 691 13.45 26.47 14.33
C HIS A 691 13.62 26.05 12.87
N ARG A 692 13.86 24.78 12.63
CA ARG A 692 13.96 24.25 11.26
C ARG A 692 12.66 24.47 10.46
N TRP A 693 11.51 24.29 11.12
CA TRP A 693 10.21 24.60 10.53
C TRP A 693 10.11 26.05 10.07
N ILE A 694 10.48 27.00 10.95
CA ILE A 694 10.46 28.44 10.63
C ILE A 694 11.40 28.74 9.47
N GLU A 695 12.63 28.22 9.50
CA GLU A 695 13.63 28.48 8.45
C GLU A 695 13.20 27.94 7.09
N ILE A 696 12.68 26.73 7.03
CA ILE A 696 12.17 26.15 5.78
C ILE A 696 11.04 27.01 5.24
N ASN A 697 10.03 27.35 6.06
CA ASN A 697 8.90 28.14 5.57
C ASN A 697 9.29 29.57 5.17
N ARG A 698 10.30 30.20 5.83
CA ARG A 698 10.79 31.53 5.48
C ARG A 698 11.56 31.55 4.14
N GLU A 699 12.31 30.51 3.84
CA GLU A 699 13.21 30.42 2.70
C GLU A 699 12.66 29.55 1.57
N PHE A 700 11.44 29.02 1.75
CA PHE A 700 10.79 28.15 0.80
C PHE A 700 10.63 28.82 -0.57
N LYS A 701 11.01 28.11 -1.62
CA LYS A 701 10.82 28.50 -3.01
C LYS A 701 9.89 27.51 -3.69
N LEU A 702 8.91 28.03 -4.40
CA LEU A 702 8.06 27.20 -5.26
C LEU A 702 8.91 26.51 -6.32
N ILE A 703 8.57 25.25 -6.57
CA ILE A 703 9.24 24.42 -7.57
C ILE A 703 8.25 24.15 -8.69
N ASP A 704 8.65 24.49 -9.91
CA ASP A 704 7.99 24.05 -11.13
C ASP A 704 8.70 22.80 -11.66
N PHE A 705 8.10 21.64 -11.46
CA PHE A 705 8.65 20.37 -11.89
C PHE A 705 8.69 20.20 -13.43
N GLN A 706 8.00 21.04 -14.19
CA GLN A 706 8.10 21.05 -15.67
C GLN A 706 9.46 21.55 -16.16
N ASN A 707 10.11 22.42 -15.39
CA ASN A 707 11.43 22.95 -15.72
C ASN A 707 12.59 22.04 -15.30
N ILE A 708 12.31 20.84 -14.78
CA ILE A 708 13.37 19.88 -14.49
C ILE A 708 13.86 19.30 -15.81
N GLU A 709 15.11 19.58 -16.16
CA GLU A 709 15.83 18.80 -17.16
C GLU A 709 16.03 17.38 -16.60
N ILE A 710 14.99 16.55 -16.68
CA ILE A 710 15.13 15.12 -16.54
C ILE A 710 15.84 14.71 -17.82
N LYS A 711 17.17 14.60 -17.77
CA LYS A 711 17.90 13.90 -18.82
C LYS A 711 17.49 12.44 -18.71
N PRO A 712 16.57 11.96 -19.56
CA PRO A 712 16.39 10.53 -19.61
C PRO A 712 17.77 9.99 -19.95
N ASN A 713 18.31 9.09 -19.15
CA ASN A 713 19.46 8.26 -19.53
C ASN A 713 19.05 7.30 -20.68
N TYR A 714 18.37 7.85 -21.69
CA TYR A 714 17.97 7.16 -22.90
C TYR A 714 19.03 7.41 -23.96
N THR A 715 19.82 6.39 -24.24
CA THR A 715 20.56 6.33 -25.50
C THR A 715 19.54 6.21 -26.65
N GLU A 716 19.93 6.50 -27.91
CA GLU A 716 19.04 6.26 -29.06
C GLU A 716 18.54 4.80 -29.16
N VAL A 717 19.36 3.85 -28.68
CA VAL A 717 19.01 2.44 -28.56
C VAL A 717 17.87 2.24 -27.54
N ASP A 718 17.86 3.03 -26.45
CA ASP A 718 16.80 3.00 -25.44
C ASP A 718 15.50 3.62 -25.95
N LYS A 719 15.57 4.65 -26.82
CA LYS A 719 14.40 5.21 -27.52
C LYS A 719 13.78 4.19 -28.47
N LEU A 720 14.59 3.46 -29.22
CA LEU A 720 14.15 2.36 -30.08
C LEU A 720 13.62 1.18 -29.25
N GLY A 721 14.23 0.87 -28.12
CA GLY A 721 13.76 -0.12 -27.16
C GLY A 721 12.42 0.25 -26.52
N ALA A 722 12.21 1.52 -26.16
CA ALA A 722 10.93 2.02 -25.64
C ALA A 722 9.82 1.98 -26.69
N ILE A 723 10.15 2.26 -27.97
CA ILE A 723 9.24 2.13 -29.10
C ILE A 723 8.98 0.66 -29.42
N ALA A 724 10.01 -0.19 -29.39
CA ALA A 724 9.88 -1.65 -29.58
C ALA A 724 9.11 -2.33 -28.43
N CYS A 725 9.25 -1.82 -27.19
CA CYS A 725 8.46 -2.26 -26.04
C CYS A 725 7.00 -1.79 -26.06
N SER A 726 6.60 -0.92 -26.97
CA SER A 726 5.19 -0.66 -27.28
C SER A 726 4.57 -1.74 -28.18
N GLY A 727 5.38 -2.61 -28.78
CA GLY A 727 4.98 -3.83 -29.51
C GLY A 727 4.83 -5.04 -28.57
N ASP A 728 4.23 -6.10 -29.08
CA ASP A 728 3.72 -7.27 -28.35
C ASP A 728 4.73 -8.11 -27.53
N GLN A 729 6.00 -7.74 -27.45
CA GLN A 729 7.04 -8.55 -26.82
C GLN A 729 7.64 -7.98 -25.52
N CYS A 730 7.29 -6.79 -25.09
CA CYS A 730 7.80 -6.24 -23.82
C CYS A 730 6.76 -6.34 -22.72
N SER A 731 6.72 -7.47 -22.06
CA SER A 731 5.70 -7.77 -21.04
C SER A 731 6.16 -7.66 -19.60
N LEU A 732 7.46 -7.52 -19.33
CA LEU A 732 7.96 -7.15 -18.01
C LEU A 732 7.86 -5.62 -17.81
N GLN A 733 6.63 -5.13 -17.77
CA GLN A 733 6.36 -3.75 -17.32
C GLN A 733 6.21 -3.78 -15.80
N PHE A 734 7.26 -3.46 -15.10
CA PHE A 734 7.23 -3.23 -13.66
C PHE A 734 6.84 -1.82 -13.31
#